data_305d1a2d8db222d967a361b1d3c76ab4
#
_entry.id   305d1a2d8db222d967a361b1d3c76ab4
#
_cell.length_a   1.000
_cell.length_b   1.000
_cell.length_c   1.000
_cell.angle_alpha   90.00
_cell.angle_beta   90.00
_cell.angle_gamma   90.00
#
_symmetry.space_group_name_H-M   'P 1'
#
loop_
_entity.id
_entity.type
_entity.pdbx_description
1 polymer ?
#
loop_
_entity_poly.entity_id
_entity_poly.type
_entity_poly.pdbx_seq_one_letter_code
_entity_poly.pdbx_strand_id
1 'polypeptide(L)'
;NSALQAATLSFLSLAYQQQGLWSEAEGAIATALTLLGEGAESLSVRAKVLNARGRLELTLGQAEMALATWQQATELYERADDELGAMGGKINQAQALEAMGLHRRTCKTLLEALEATESCDLTGKEGKRRFTAVLQAFESQADPKIREIGLRSLGNLLRSLGELDRSRQVFQQSLTASAASAERSLTLIDAGKTEQAIYNRSRDLFERTNIPTDRDRAWQGAKEAFEKAHTAYQQATQQANTDLIVVRGQLHRLSLLVDAQVWLRELAAERHFAEPQAISAQIERQVSQLKSGSLANLPASQAAVYAQLNFAQSLLRLPSKNSQKARLALKYAEMAEARSQQLKDKRSQSYAFGTLGEVYEKLQRLSEARSFTERAIAAAQAGQAAEIAYRWQWQLGRVLKQQGENAKAVGAYEIAVKTLESVRGDLLTTHADVQFTFRDNIEPIYRELVDLLLSSSNPSQENLEKSLYYIESLQLAELENFLRCNLQATGALKVNPNAQKAPIEVLIARLNQVVRDDPTVALIYPIILENRVAVLAKLPQEEGLRYYFSPQSQSEVESAIAALLDELKEDHATQEGRARSAQVYDWLIRPVEAQLQGQGVKTLAFVLDGTLGSVPMAALYDRQTQQYLLEKEYGTILAPSLQLLDPKPLERENLSVLGAGVSQGQTIDGQAYEPLNNVVKELKQVEETTAGQILLDDKFTRSNLRDHLSSSPFSVVHIATHGKFSSDPEDTFIIAWQQRLKVADLDNLLRGSDRRNAREIELLILTACETARGDRRATLGIAGVAVRAGARSTLASLWRANDELSVTLIEAFYQQLLENPDLTKTEALRRAQLQLLKKPASAPYEWAPFILVGNWQ
;
A
#
# COMPACT_ATOMS: atom_id res chain seq x y z
N ASN A 1 -53.05 3.13 22.65
CA ASN A 1 -51.80 2.60 23.11
C ASN A 1 -50.63 3.37 22.47
N SER A 2 -50.05 4.33 23.19
CA SER A 2 -48.98 5.25 22.73
C SER A 2 -47.76 4.49 22.25
N ALA A 3 -47.40 3.37 22.87
CA ALA A 3 -46.27 2.53 22.46
C ALA A 3 -46.48 1.91 21.07
N LEU A 4 -47.71 1.42 20.77
CA LEU A 4 -48.06 0.87 19.45
C LEU A 4 -48.02 1.97 18.37
N GLN A 5 -48.50 3.15 18.66
CA GLN A 5 -48.44 4.30 17.74
C GLN A 5 -47.01 4.71 17.49
N ALA A 6 -46.17 4.78 18.52
CA ALA A 6 -44.74 5.10 18.36
C ALA A 6 -44.00 4.03 17.52
N ALA A 7 -44.29 2.74 17.74
CA ALA A 7 -43.72 1.67 16.93
C ALA A 7 -44.18 1.79 15.45
N THR A 8 -45.43 2.08 15.21
CA THR A 8 -45.96 2.30 13.84
C THR A 8 -45.29 3.48 13.16
N LEU A 9 -45.09 4.59 13.88
CA LEU A 9 -44.40 5.77 13.37
C LEU A 9 -42.92 5.49 13.04
N SER A 10 -42.25 4.60 13.81
CA SER A 10 -40.90 4.21 13.48
C SER A 10 -40.81 3.41 12.15
N PHE A 11 -41.77 2.50 11.89
CA PHE A 11 -41.87 1.83 10.60
C PHE A 11 -42.24 2.78 9.46
N LEU A 12 -43.14 3.73 9.73
CA LEU A 12 -43.50 4.76 8.76
C LEU A 12 -42.28 5.64 8.40
N SER A 13 -41.49 6.01 9.41
CA SER A 13 -40.20 6.71 9.17
C SER A 13 -39.27 5.91 8.24
N LEU A 14 -39.11 4.61 8.47
CA LEU A 14 -38.29 3.77 7.60
C LEU A 14 -38.87 3.72 6.15
N ALA A 15 -40.18 3.70 6.01
CA ALA A 15 -40.81 3.76 4.70
C ALA A 15 -40.58 5.12 4.01
N TYR A 16 -40.69 6.23 4.74
CA TYR A 16 -40.34 7.56 4.24
C TYR A 16 -38.86 7.67 3.84
N GLN A 17 -37.95 7.09 4.63
CA GLN A 17 -36.53 7.03 4.31
C GLN A 17 -36.26 6.30 2.96
N GLN A 18 -36.98 5.22 2.70
CA GLN A 18 -36.88 4.50 1.40
C GLN A 18 -37.35 5.34 0.22
N GLN A 19 -38.34 6.23 0.44
CA GLN A 19 -38.84 7.15 -0.57
C GLN A 19 -38.08 8.47 -0.65
N GLY A 20 -37.10 8.71 0.24
CA GLY A 20 -36.33 9.97 0.30
C GLY A 20 -37.12 11.14 0.86
N LEU A 21 -38.19 10.88 1.59
CA LEU A 21 -39.03 11.86 2.26
C LEU A 21 -38.44 12.14 3.67
N TRP A 22 -37.33 12.86 3.70
CA TRP A 22 -36.50 12.99 4.90
C TRP A 22 -37.21 13.78 6.01
N SER A 23 -37.89 14.91 5.67
CA SER A 23 -38.66 15.71 6.61
C SER A 23 -39.78 14.92 7.26
N GLU A 24 -40.48 14.12 6.48
CA GLU A 24 -41.59 13.26 6.92
C GLU A 24 -41.04 12.15 7.81
N ALA A 25 -39.86 11.58 7.45
CA ALA A 25 -39.16 10.57 8.25
C ALA A 25 -38.76 11.13 9.62
N GLU A 26 -38.19 12.32 9.64
CA GLU A 26 -37.78 13.04 10.87
C GLU A 26 -39.01 13.41 11.73
N GLY A 27 -40.06 13.95 11.10
CA GLY A 27 -41.34 14.27 11.79
C GLY A 27 -41.99 13.07 12.42
N ALA A 28 -41.96 11.91 11.76
CA ALA A 28 -42.48 10.65 12.31
C ALA A 28 -41.67 10.20 13.54
N ILE A 29 -40.32 10.30 13.50
CA ILE A 29 -39.43 9.98 14.63
C ILE A 29 -39.70 10.94 15.81
N ALA A 30 -39.76 12.24 15.56
CA ALA A 30 -40.01 13.21 16.58
C ALA A 30 -41.35 12.98 17.28
N THR A 31 -42.41 12.74 16.51
CA THR A 31 -43.75 12.39 17.02
C THR A 31 -43.73 11.09 17.83
N ALA A 32 -43.02 10.07 17.36
CA ALA A 32 -42.90 8.80 18.06
C ALA A 32 -42.20 8.97 19.43
N LEU A 33 -41.15 9.77 19.50
CA LEU A 33 -40.42 10.04 20.74
C LEU A 33 -41.25 10.83 21.75
N THR A 34 -42.12 11.75 21.31
CA THR A 34 -43.00 12.54 22.19
C THR A 34 -44.17 11.68 22.79
N LEU A 35 -44.58 10.63 22.09
CA LEU A 35 -45.60 9.69 22.53
C LEU A 35 -45.10 8.72 23.62
N LEU A 36 -43.80 8.54 23.76
CA LEU A 36 -43.20 7.55 24.65
C LEU A 36 -42.83 8.17 26.00
N GLY A 37 -43.45 7.71 27.10
CA GLY A 37 -43.06 8.00 28.45
C GLY A 37 -41.78 7.26 28.88
N GLU A 38 -41.33 7.48 30.12
CA GLU A 38 -40.11 6.89 30.69
C GLU A 38 -40.30 5.46 31.29
N GLY A 39 -41.46 4.85 31.16
CA GLY A 39 -41.78 3.54 31.74
C GLY A 39 -41.08 2.38 31.09
N ALA A 40 -40.85 1.30 31.83
CA ALA A 40 -40.13 0.11 31.35
C ALA A 40 -40.74 -0.52 30.09
N GLU A 41 -42.08 -0.53 29.95
CA GLU A 41 -42.80 -1.03 28.76
C GLU A 41 -42.53 -0.22 27.49
N SER A 42 -42.01 1.00 27.61
CA SER A 42 -41.66 1.87 26.48
C SER A 42 -40.21 1.73 26.03
N LEU A 43 -39.31 1.07 26.77
CA LEU A 43 -37.86 1.04 26.49
C LEU A 43 -37.55 0.39 25.14
N SER A 44 -38.05 -0.82 24.89
CA SER A 44 -37.77 -1.53 23.59
C SER A 44 -38.35 -0.77 22.41
N VAL A 45 -39.56 -0.16 22.55
CA VAL A 45 -40.14 0.69 21.51
C VAL A 45 -39.33 1.94 21.26
N ARG A 46 -38.83 2.61 22.33
CA ARG A 46 -37.97 3.78 22.23
C ARG A 46 -36.65 3.42 21.55
N ALA A 47 -36.07 2.27 21.85
CA ALA A 47 -34.89 1.76 21.18
C ALA A 47 -35.11 1.55 19.68
N LYS A 48 -36.27 0.99 19.27
CA LYS A 48 -36.66 0.84 17.86
C LYS A 48 -36.79 2.19 17.13
N VAL A 49 -37.38 3.20 17.78
CA VAL A 49 -37.47 4.57 17.22
C VAL A 49 -36.10 5.18 17.04
N LEU A 50 -35.21 5.06 18.05
CA LEU A 50 -33.81 5.52 17.94
C LEU A 50 -33.05 4.75 16.88
N ASN A 51 -33.31 3.45 16.73
CA ASN A 51 -32.69 2.68 15.65
C ASN A 51 -33.07 3.20 14.26
N ALA A 52 -34.35 3.55 14.05
CA ALA A 52 -34.81 4.19 12.81
C ALA A 52 -34.17 5.59 12.62
N ARG A 53 -33.96 6.35 13.71
CA ARG A 53 -33.28 7.65 13.70
C ARG A 53 -31.81 7.50 13.29
N GLY A 54 -31.07 6.60 13.92
CA GLY A 54 -29.65 6.37 13.58
C GLY A 54 -29.47 5.97 12.11
N ARG A 55 -30.43 5.20 11.55
CA ARG A 55 -30.43 4.86 10.11
C ARG A 55 -30.66 6.09 9.23
N LEU A 56 -31.55 6.99 9.63
CA LEU A 56 -31.75 8.27 8.94
C LEU A 56 -30.48 9.13 8.97
N GLU A 57 -29.88 9.29 10.16
CA GLU A 57 -28.66 10.06 10.35
C GLU A 57 -27.50 9.50 9.50
N LEU A 58 -27.32 8.19 9.49
CA LEU A 58 -26.29 7.57 8.63
C LEU A 58 -26.58 7.81 7.14
N THR A 59 -27.84 7.71 6.70
CA THR A 59 -28.25 7.95 5.32
C THR A 59 -28.04 9.40 4.88
N LEU A 60 -28.15 10.33 5.81
CA LEU A 60 -27.86 11.76 5.61
C LEU A 60 -26.36 12.12 5.74
N GLY A 61 -25.49 11.13 6.03
CA GLY A 61 -24.04 11.32 6.14
C GLY A 61 -23.56 11.73 7.53
N GLN A 62 -24.42 11.67 8.53
CA GLN A 62 -24.16 12.07 9.91
C GLN A 62 -23.70 10.85 10.74
N ALA A 63 -22.60 10.21 10.34
CA ALA A 63 -22.15 8.92 10.90
C ALA A 63 -21.85 9.01 12.42
N GLU A 64 -21.30 10.12 12.91
CA GLU A 64 -21.05 10.34 14.34
C GLU A 64 -22.34 10.42 15.15
N MET A 65 -23.34 11.14 14.61
CA MET A 65 -24.66 11.21 15.25
C MET A 65 -25.36 9.85 15.23
N ALA A 66 -25.29 9.12 14.11
CA ALA A 66 -25.82 7.78 14.00
C ALA A 66 -25.19 6.83 15.03
N LEU A 67 -23.85 6.90 15.23
CA LEU A 67 -23.15 6.12 16.24
C LEU A 67 -23.70 6.42 17.65
N ALA A 68 -23.79 7.70 18.02
CA ALA A 68 -24.28 8.11 19.34
C ALA A 68 -25.75 7.69 19.55
N THR A 69 -26.59 7.84 18.52
CA THR A 69 -27.99 7.41 18.56
C THR A 69 -28.11 5.90 18.71
N TRP A 70 -27.30 5.12 18.01
CA TRP A 70 -27.30 3.65 18.15
C TRP A 70 -26.70 3.15 19.45
N GLN A 71 -25.76 3.87 20.05
CA GLN A 71 -25.29 3.59 21.43
C GLN A 71 -26.45 3.72 22.42
N GLN A 72 -27.19 4.84 22.36
CA GLN A 72 -28.38 5.03 23.19
C GLN A 72 -29.45 3.95 22.94
N ALA A 73 -29.69 3.58 21.68
CA ALA A 73 -30.63 2.50 21.36
C ALA A 73 -30.21 1.15 21.97
N THR A 74 -28.91 0.84 21.90
CA THR A 74 -28.36 -0.41 22.45
C THR A 74 -28.52 -0.46 23.96
N GLU A 75 -28.19 0.63 24.70
CA GLU A 75 -28.38 0.72 26.15
C GLU A 75 -29.85 0.51 26.54
N LEU A 76 -30.80 1.01 25.74
CA LEU A 76 -32.23 0.79 25.99
C LEU A 76 -32.66 -0.64 25.72
N TYR A 77 -32.12 -1.31 24.67
CA TYR A 77 -32.36 -2.72 24.43
C TYR A 77 -31.80 -3.58 25.55
N GLU A 78 -30.60 -3.32 26.03
CA GLU A 78 -29.99 -4.01 27.19
C GLU A 78 -30.82 -3.85 28.48
N ARG A 79 -31.33 -2.63 28.73
CA ARG A 79 -32.23 -2.38 29.87
C ARG A 79 -33.60 -3.02 29.74
N ALA A 80 -34.00 -3.34 28.51
CA ALA A 80 -35.27 -4.00 28.22
C ALA A 80 -35.13 -5.54 28.11
N ASP A 81 -33.95 -6.10 28.42
CA ASP A 81 -33.61 -7.52 28.24
C ASP A 81 -33.88 -8.02 26.81
N ASP A 82 -33.72 -7.11 25.78
CA ASP A 82 -33.89 -7.43 24.37
C ASP A 82 -32.49 -7.70 23.77
N GLU A 83 -31.96 -8.90 23.99
CA GLU A 83 -30.63 -9.32 23.53
C GLU A 83 -30.47 -9.19 22.00
N LEU A 84 -31.51 -9.56 21.23
CA LEU A 84 -31.48 -9.44 19.77
C LEU A 84 -31.44 -7.98 19.32
N GLY A 85 -32.20 -7.12 20.00
CA GLY A 85 -32.17 -5.69 19.75
C GLY A 85 -30.80 -5.07 20.06
N ALA A 86 -30.18 -5.48 21.18
CA ALA A 86 -28.86 -5.03 21.59
C ALA A 86 -27.76 -5.46 20.60
N MET A 87 -27.79 -6.73 20.15
CA MET A 87 -26.89 -7.24 19.14
C MET A 87 -27.02 -6.46 17.81
N GLY A 88 -28.26 -6.27 17.33
CA GLY A 88 -28.54 -5.48 16.12
C GLY A 88 -28.04 -4.02 16.26
N GLY A 89 -28.20 -3.44 17.45
CA GLY A 89 -27.68 -2.11 17.79
C GLY A 89 -26.17 -2.02 17.68
N LYS A 90 -25.43 -3.00 18.22
CA LYS A 90 -23.96 -3.09 18.10
C LYS A 90 -23.51 -3.27 16.65
N ILE A 91 -24.21 -4.09 15.85
CA ILE A 91 -23.91 -4.24 14.41
C ILE A 91 -24.11 -2.89 13.68
N ASN A 92 -25.17 -2.14 13.99
CA ASN A 92 -25.39 -0.81 13.40
C ASN A 92 -24.33 0.20 13.84
N GLN A 93 -23.90 0.18 15.11
CA GLN A 93 -22.73 0.97 15.56
C GLN A 93 -21.48 0.63 14.75
N ALA A 94 -21.23 -0.65 14.48
CA ALA A 94 -20.12 -1.05 13.62
C ALA A 94 -20.21 -0.47 12.21
N GLN A 95 -21.43 -0.38 11.63
CA GLN A 95 -21.62 0.26 10.31
C GLN A 95 -21.32 1.77 10.35
N ALA A 96 -21.69 2.48 11.42
CA ALA A 96 -21.32 3.89 11.58
C ALA A 96 -19.81 4.07 11.72
N LEU A 97 -19.17 3.21 12.51
CA LEU A 97 -17.70 3.20 12.67
C LEU A 97 -16.99 2.89 11.34
N GLU A 98 -17.53 1.97 10.55
CA GLU A 98 -17.03 1.66 9.21
C GLU A 98 -17.15 2.87 8.28
N ALA A 99 -18.30 3.56 8.30
CA ALA A 99 -18.53 4.77 7.51
C ALA A 99 -17.57 5.93 7.89
N MET A 100 -17.08 5.93 9.13
CA MET A 100 -16.06 6.86 9.63
C MET A 100 -14.61 6.36 9.37
N GLY A 101 -14.43 5.14 8.82
CA GLY A 101 -13.11 4.55 8.61
C GLY A 101 -12.42 4.02 9.89
N LEU A 102 -13.15 3.81 10.99
CA LEU A 102 -12.60 3.39 12.28
C LEU A 102 -12.57 1.85 12.42
N HIS A 103 -11.86 1.14 11.53
CA HIS A 103 -11.92 -0.32 11.37
C HIS A 103 -11.54 -1.12 12.63
N ARG A 104 -10.58 -0.68 13.43
CA ARG A 104 -10.27 -1.35 14.70
C ARG A 104 -11.46 -1.32 15.65
N ARG A 105 -12.13 -0.18 15.74
CA ARG A 105 -13.36 -0.06 16.57
C ARG A 105 -14.50 -0.85 15.95
N THR A 106 -14.65 -0.82 14.63
CA THR A 106 -15.63 -1.65 13.90
C THR A 106 -15.47 -3.12 14.24
N CYS A 107 -14.25 -3.65 14.15
CA CYS A 107 -13.96 -5.04 14.50
C CYS A 107 -14.32 -5.34 15.96
N LYS A 108 -13.86 -4.52 16.90
CA LYS A 108 -14.14 -4.70 18.32
C LYS A 108 -15.65 -4.72 18.59
N THR A 109 -16.39 -3.77 18.04
CA THR A 109 -17.84 -3.67 18.20
C THR A 109 -18.60 -4.86 17.59
N LEU A 110 -18.13 -5.41 16.44
CA LEU A 110 -18.70 -6.63 15.88
C LEU A 110 -18.43 -7.86 16.76
N LEU A 111 -17.25 -7.98 17.36
CA LEU A 111 -16.94 -9.06 18.30
C LEU A 111 -17.78 -8.94 19.58
N GLU A 112 -17.94 -7.72 20.11
CA GLU A 112 -18.80 -7.43 21.26
C GLU A 112 -20.28 -7.76 20.98
N ALA A 113 -20.75 -7.61 19.72
CA ALA A 113 -22.08 -8.03 19.32
C ALA A 113 -22.29 -9.55 19.43
N LEU A 114 -21.21 -10.33 19.30
CA LEU A 114 -21.23 -11.80 19.39
C LEU A 114 -20.82 -12.32 20.78
N GLU A 115 -20.60 -11.41 21.76
CA GLU A 115 -20.04 -11.75 23.06
C GLU A 115 -18.67 -12.46 22.96
N ALA A 116 -17.98 -12.28 21.85
CA ALA A 116 -16.68 -12.87 21.62
C ALA A 116 -15.61 -12.04 22.32
N THR A 117 -14.79 -12.69 23.18
CA THR A 117 -13.69 -12.05 23.94
C THR A 117 -12.39 -11.95 23.13
N GLU A 118 -12.44 -12.25 21.85
CA GLU A 118 -11.28 -12.45 21.01
C GLU A 118 -10.68 -11.14 20.47
N SER A 119 -9.39 -11.19 20.11
CA SER A 119 -8.66 -10.08 19.49
C SER A 119 -9.01 -9.95 18.00
N CYS A 120 -9.04 -8.71 17.52
CA CYS A 120 -9.17 -8.40 16.07
C CYS A 120 -7.93 -8.78 15.25
N ASP A 121 -6.94 -9.41 15.84
CA ASP A 121 -5.82 -9.98 15.09
C ASP A 121 -6.25 -11.32 14.48
N LEU A 122 -6.52 -11.27 13.18
CA LEU A 122 -6.91 -12.42 12.38
C LEU A 122 -5.72 -13.08 11.66
N THR A 123 -4.48 -12.71 11.97
CA THR A 123 -3.28 -13.23 11.31
C THR A 123 -2.84 -14.58 11.89
N GLY A 124 -2.10 -15.37 11.10
CA GLY A 124 -1.52 -16.64 11.52
C GLY A 124 -2.54 -17.77 11.83
N LYS A 125 -2.06 -18.84 12.46
CA LYS A 125 -2.91 -20.02 12.80
C LYS A 125 -3.99 -19.67 13.80
N GLU A 126 -3.66 -18.86 14.80
CA GLU A 126 -4.60 -18.42 15.83
C GLU A 126 -5.67 -17.50 15.23
N GLY A 127 -5.28 -16.54 14.37
CA GLY A 127 -6.23 -15.71 13.64
C GLY A 127 -7.16 -16.51 12.73
N LYS A 128 -6.68 -17.62 12.16
CA LYS A 128 -7.53 -18.51 11.37
C LYS A 128 -8.60 -19.23 12.23
N ARG A 129 -8.23 -19.67 13.45
CA ARG A 129 -9.20 -20.26 14.41
C ARG A 129 -10.24 -19.23 14.84
N ARG A 130 -9.80 -18.01 15.21
CA ARG A 130 -10.67 -16.90 15.61
C ARG A 130 -11.66 -16.54 14.49
N PHE A 131 -11.17 -16.38 13.27
CA PHE A 131 -12.01 -16.14 12.11
C PHE A 131 -13.10 -17.21 11.97
N THR A 132 -12.72 -18.50 12.06
CA THR A 132 -13.68 -19.60 11.97
C THR A 132 -14.72 -19.54 13.09
N ALA A 133 -14.32 -19.24 14.33
CA ALA A 133 -15.23 -19.11 15.47
C ALA A 133 -16.22 -17.94 15.26
N VAL A 134 -15.73 -16.76 14.87
CA VAL A 134 -16.57 -15.59 14.58
C VAL A 134 -17.56 -15.86 13.45
N LEU A 135 -17.11 -16.52 12.40
CA LEU A 135 -17.96 -16.88 11.25
C LEU A 135 -19.07 -17.84 11.68
N GLN A 136 -18.73 -18.88 12.42
CA GLN A 136 -19.70 -19.84 12.98
C GLN A 136 -20.70 -19.18 13.92
N ALA A 137 -20.25 -18.22 14.76
CA ALA A 137 -21.13 -17.47 15.65
C ALA A 137 -22.19 -16.67 14.88
N PHE A 138 -21.82 -16.01 13.77
CA PHE A 138 -22.83 -15.37 12.90
C PHE A 138 -23.72 -16.37 12.17
N GLU A 139 -23.17 -17.49 11.70
CA GLU A 139 -23.95 -18.54 10.99
C GLU A 139 -24.99 -19.19 11.90
N SER A 140 -24.67 -19.37 13.18
CA SER A 140 -25.55 -19.98 14.17
C SER A 140 -26.67 -19.06 14.67
N GLN A 141 -26.66 -17.78 14.29
CA GLN A 141 -27.71 -16.84 14.69
C GLN A 141 -29.09 -17.27 14.20
N ALA A 142 -30.03 -17.37 15.14
CA ALA A 142 -31.38 -17.79 14.85
C ALA A 142 -32.16 -16.79 14.00
N ASP A 143 -31.96 -15.49 14.23
CA ASP A 143 -32.58 -14.42 13.42
C ASP A 143 -31.87 -14.27 12.08
N PRO A 144 -32.56 -14.55 10.95
CA PRO A 144 -31.94 -14.49 9.62
C PRO A 144 -31.46 -13.09 9.24
N LYS A 145 -32.15 -12.03 9.73
CA LYS A 145 -31.81 -10.65 9.41
C LYS A 145 -30.54 -10.19 10.11
N ILE A 146 -30.40 -10.53 11.39
CA ILE A 146 -29.19 -10.26 12.18
C ILE A 146 -28.01 -11.02 11.57
N ARG A 147 -28.19 -12.28 11.23
CA ARG A 147 -27.18 -13.10 10.57
C ARG A 147 -26.70 -12.49 9.27
N GLU A 148 -27.62 -12.06 8.41
CA GLU A 148 -27.30 -11.48 7.09
C GLU A 148 -26.54 -10.15 7.23
N ILE A 149 -27.03 -9.23 8.08
CA ILE A 149 -26.40 -7.92 8.30
C ILE A 149 -25.03 -8.09 8.95
N GLY A 150 -24.93 -9.02 9.94
CA GLY A 150 -23.67 -9.30 10.62
C GLY A 150 -22.60 -9.89 9.69
N LEU A 151 -22.96 -10.89 8.88
CA LEU A 151 -22.06 -11.47 7.87
C LEU A 151 -21.64 -10.42 6.83
N ARG A 152 -22.56 -9.56 6.36
CA ARG A 152 -22.21 -8.48 5.44
C ARG A 152 -21.23 -7.48 6.07
N SER A 153 -21.45 -7.08 7.32
CA SER A 153 -20.53 -6.18 8.03
C SER A 153 -19.16 -6.83 8.25
N LEU A 154 -19.11 -8.12 8.58
CA LEU A 154 -17.85 -8.88 8.69
C LEU A 154 -17.12 -8.97 7.33
N GLY A 155 -17.85 -9.26 6.26
CA GLY A 155 -17.27 -9.30 4.91
C GLY A 155 -16.66 -7.96 4.48
N ASN A 156 -17.35 -6.86 4.72
CA ASN A 156 -16.85 -5.50 4.45
C ASN A 156 -15.63 -5.16 5.29
N LEU A 157 -15.66 -5.47 6.59
CA LEU A 157 -14.51 -5.28 7.48
C LEU A 157 -13.28 -6.04 6.97
N LEU A 158 -13.44 -7.32 6.62
CA LEU A 158 -12.35 -8.15 6.08
C LEU A 158 -11.79 -7.58 4.77
N ARG A 159 -12.65 -7.09 3.88
CA ARG A 159 -12.22 -6.40 2.67
C ARG A 159 -11.40 -5.16 3.00
N SER A 160 -11.86 -4.34 3.95
CA SER A 160 -11.15 -3.13 4.39
C SER A 160 -9.80 -3.44 5.07
N LEU A 161 -9.67 -4.62 5.70
CA LEU A 161 -8.42 -5.11 6.29
C LEU A 161 -7.49 -5.80 5.26
N GLY A 162 -7.91 -5.94 3.99
CA GLY A 162 -7.15 -6.63 2.95
C GLY A 162 -7.26 -8.15 2.95
N GLU A 163 -8.04 -8.72 3.86
CA GLU A 163 -8.32 -10.15 3.96
C GLU A 163 -9.33 -10.58 2.88
N LEU A 164 -8.97 -10.34 1.60
CA LEU A 164 -9.90 -10.44 0.48
C LEU A 164 -10.45 -11.85 0.28
N ASP A 165 -9.64 -12.89 0.49
CA ASP A 165 -10.08 -14.27 0.31
C ASP A 165 -11.09 -14.69 1.41
N ARG A 166 -10.88 -14.21 2.65
CA ARG A 166 -11.83 -14.40 3.74
C ARG A 166 -13.12 -13.59 3.53
N SER A 167 -12.99 -12.35 3.07
CA SER A 167 -14.13 -11.52 2.68
C SER A 167 -14.98 -12.22 1.62
N ARG A 168 -14.34 -12.77 0.59
CA ARG A 168 -15.01 -13.60 -0.45
C ARG A 168 -15.76 -14.77 0.16
N GLN A 169 -15.12 -15.52 1.07
CA GLN A 169 -15.73 -16.66 1.75
C GLN A 169 -16.99 -16.25 2.54
N VAL A 170 -16.92 -15.17 3.33
CA VAL A 170 -18.05 -14.65 4.10
C VAL A 170 -19.20 -14.24 3.20
N PHE A 171 -18.94 -13.52 2.09
CA PHE A 171 -20.00 -13.15 1.17
C PHE A 171 -20.61 -14.33 0.44
N GLN A 172 -19.83 -15.36 0.08
CA GLN A 172 -20.37 -16.60 -0.49
C GLN A 172 -21.33 -17.28 0.49
N GLN A 173 -20.96 -17.38 1.76
CA GLN A 173 -21.82 -17.96 2.79
C GLN A 173 -23.07 -17.11 3.04
N SER A 174 -22.93 -15.79 3.13
CA SER A 174 -24.06 -14.88 3.27
C SER A 174 -25.06 -15.03 2.12
N LEU A 175 -24.58 -15.12 0.87
CA LEU A 175 -25.43 -15.29 -0.31
C LEU A 175 -26.09 -16.66 -0.42
N THR A 176 -25.50 -17.71 0.15
CA THR A 176 -26.12 -19.04 0.22
C THR A 176 -27.22 -19.12 1.28
N ALA A 177 -27.02 -18.42 2.41
CA ALA A 177 -27.96 -18.38 3.52
C ALA A 177 -29.20 -17.51 3.24
N SER A 178 -29.11 -16.50 2.36
CA SER A 178 -30.14 -15.51 2.08
C SER A 178 -30.77 -15.69 0.70
N ALA A 179 -31.60 -16.70 0.54
CA ALA A 179 -32.17 -17.06 -0.79
C ALA A 179 -33.10 -15.97 -1.39
N ALA A 180 -33.77 -15.12 -0.60
CA ALA A 180 -34.77 -14.17 -1.09
C ALA A 180 -34.92 -12.88 -0.20
N SER A 181 -33.90 -12.38 0.39
CA SER A 181 -34.00 -11.19 1.26
C SER A 181 -33.91 -9.88 0.47
N ALA A 182 -34.54 -8.83 1.02
CA ALA A 182 -34.42 -7.46 0.51
C ALA A 182 -32.97 -6.93 0.53
N GLU A 183 -32.11 -7.46 1.39
CA GLU A 183 -30.70 -7.09 1.57
C GLU A 183 -29.76 -7.81 0.58
N ARG A 184 -30.21 -8.86 -0.09
CA ARG A 184 -29.40 -9.68 -1.02
C ARG A 184 -28.71 -8.86 -2.11
N SER A 185 -29.39 -7.85 -2.66
CA SER A 185 -28.81 -6.99 -3.68
C SER A 185 -27.66 -6.13 -3.14
N LEU A 186 -27.73 -5.69 -1.87
CA LEU A 186 -26.65 -4.99 -1.21
C LEU A 186 -25.46 -5.93 -0.93
N THR A 187 -25.73 -7.15 -0.48
CA THR A 187 -24.72 -8.19 -0.29
C THR A 187 -24.00 -8.53 -1.61
N LEU A 188 -24.74 -8.61 -2.74
CA LEU A 188 -24.15 -8.78 -4.07
C LEU A 188 -23.27 -7.62 -4.49
N ILE A 189 -23.64 -6.36 -4.18
CA ILE A 189 -22.79 -5.19 -4.44
C ILE A 189 -21.50 -5.31 -3.64
N ASP A 190 -21.57 -5.63 -2.35
CA ASP A 190 -20.41 -5.70 -1.49
C ASP A 190 -19.49 -6.90 -1.82
N ALA A 191 -20.07 -8.04 -2.22
CA ALA A 191 -19.34 -9.17 -2.81
C ALA A 191 -18.63 -8.76 -4.11
N GLY A 192 -19.32 -8.04 -4.99
CA GLY A 192 -18.72 -7.51 -6.23
C GLY A 192 -17.56 -6.57 -5.97
N LYS A 193 -17.61 -5.73 -4.93
CA LYS A 193 -16.47 -4.88 -4.52
C LYS A 193 -15.28 -5.71 -4.04
N THR A 194 -15.51 -6.79 -3.31
CA THR A 194 -14.44 -7.71 -2.91
C THR A 194 -13.80 -8.37 -4.12
N GLU A 195 -14.58 -8.82 -5.10
CA GLU A 195 -14.04 -9.37 -6.34
C GLU A 195 -13.30 -8.29 -7.16
N GLN A 196 -13.79 -7.06 -7.17
CA GLN A 196 -13.07 -5.93 -7.81
C GLN A 196 -11.74 -5.64 -7.11
N ALA A 197 -11.66 -5.71 -5.78
CA ALA A 197 -10.41 -5.58 -5.05
C ALA A 197 -9.43 -6.72 -5.40
N ILE A 198 -9.91 -7.96 -5.55
CA ILE A 198 -9.10 -9.10 -6.00
C ILE A 198 -8.64 -8.91 -7.46
N TYR A 199 -9.51 -8.39 -8.33
CA TYR A 199 -9.14 -8.01 -9.69
C TYR A 199 -7.99 -7.00 -9.70
N ASN A 200 -8.08 -5.94 -8.89
CA ASN A 200 -7.05 -4.93 -8.79
C ASN A 200 -5.72 -5.52 -8.26
N ARG A 201 -5.77 -6.36 -7.22
CA ARG A 201 -4.60 -7.08 -6.70
C ARG A 201 -3.95 -7.96 -7.77
N SER A 202 -4.74 -8.69 -8.54
CA SER A 202 -4.24 -9.57 -9.58
C SER A 202 -3.65 -8.80 -10.77
N ARG A 203 -4.28 -7.67 -11.17
CA ARG A 203 -3.75 -6.74 -12.17
C ARG A 203 -2.39 -6.20 -11.75
N ASP A 204 -2.28 -5.72 -10.54
CA ASP A 204 -1.06 -5.17 -9.98
C ASP A 204 0.06 -6.24 -9.92
N LEU A 205 -0.27 -7.47 -9.53
CA LEU A 205 0.68 -8.60 -9.60
C LEU A 205 1.12 -8.89 -11.04
N PHE A 206 0.20 -8.85 -12.00
CA PHE A 206 0.53 -9.03 -13.42
C PHE A 206 1.51 -7.97 -13.94
N GLU A 207 1.34 -6.72 -13.53
CA GLU A 207 2.22 -5.61 -13.93
C GLU A 207 3.61 -5.70 -13.28
N ARG A 208 3.67 -6.20 -12.05
CA ARG A 208 4.93 -6.30 -11.29
C ARG A 208 5.77 -7.51 -11.67
N THR A 209 5.15 -8.63 -12.07
CA THR A 209 5.88 -9.88 -12.33
C THR A 209 6.32 -10.04 -13.79
N ASN A 210 7.57 -10.42 -13.99
CA ASN A 210 8.12 -10.81 -15.30
C ASN A 210 8.16 -12.34 -15.50
N ILE A 211 7.78 -13.13 -14.46
CA ILE A 211 7.75 -14.60 -14.60
C ILE A 211 6.52 -14.99 -15.42
N PRO A 212 6.69 -15.69 -16.54
CA PRO A 212 5.56 -16.06 -17.41
C PRO A 212 4.45 -16.82 -16.67
N THR A 213 4.81 -17.81 -15.88
CA THR A 213 3.85 -18.63 -15.11
C THR A 213 3.08 -17.84 -14.04
N ASP A 214 3.73 -16.90 -13.33
CA ASP A 214 3.10 -16.07 -12.32
C ASP A 214 2.26 -14.98 -13.01
N ARG A 215 2.74 -14.47 -14.13
CA ARG A 215 2.02 -13.51 -14.96
C ARG A 215 0.75 -14.12 -15.53
N ASP A 216 0.82 -15.35 -16.04
CA ASP A 216 -0.35 -16.09 -16.52
C ASP A 216 -1.35 -16.36 -15.38
N ARG A 217 -0.85 -16.74 -14.19
CA ARG A 217 -1.70 -16.93 -13.01
C ARG A 217 -2.37 -15.62 -12.58
N ALA A 218 -1.63 -14.52 -12.56
CA ALA A 218 -2.15 -13.19 -12.23
C ALA A 218 -3.19 -12.72 -13.26
N TRP A 219 -2.95 -12.96 -14.53
CA TRP A 219 -3.90 -12.69 -15.61
C TRP A 219 -5.20 -13.49 -15.46
N GLN A 220 -5.10 -14.80 -15.22
CA GLN A 220 -6.27 -15.65 -14.97
C GLN A 220 -7.03 -15.23 -13.71
N GLY A 221 -6.30 -14.89 -12.63
CA GLY A 221 -6.89 -14.37 -11.41
C GLY A 221 -7.64 -13.05 -11.64
N ALA A 222 -7.06 -12.13 -12.40
CA ALA A 222 -7.71 -10.86 -12.77
C ALA A 222 -8.96 -11.10 -13.61
N LYS A 223 -8.88 -11.97 -14.61
CA LYS A 223 -10.03 -12.34 -15.47
C LYS A 223 -11.17 -12.96 -14.67
N GLU A 224 -10.87 -13.93 -13.82
CA GLU A 224 -11.88 -14.61 -12.99
C GLU A 224 -12.55 -13.62 -12.01
N ALA A 225 -11.76 -12.78 -11.33
CA ALA A 225 -12.29 -11.79 -10.41
C ALA A 225 -13.10 -10.71 -11.12
N PHE A 226 -12.69 -10.27 -12.32
CA PHE A 226 -13.47 -9.37 -13.17
C PHE A 226 -14.84 -9.97 -13.51
N GLU A 227 -14.88 -11.22 -13.97
CA GLU A 227 -16.13 -11.90 -14.33
C GLU A 227 -17.07 -12.07 -13.14
N LYS A 228 -16.52 -12.42 -11.96
CA LYS A 228 -17.30 -12.53 -10.72
C LYS A 228 -17.85 -11.18 -10.27
N ALA A 229 -17.04 -10.12 -10.26
CA ALA A 229 -17.48 -8.77 -9.91
C ALA A 229 -18.58 -8.28 -10.86
N HIS A 230 -18.35 -8.43 -12.16
CA HIS A 230 -19.28 -8.04 -13.20
C HIS A 230 -20.64 -8.75 -13.04
N THR A 231 -20.61 -10.07 -12.79
CA THR A 231 -21.82 -10.88 -12.58
C THR A 231 -22.55 -10.48 -11.30
N ALA A 232 -21.82 -10.27 -10.20
CA ALA A 232 -22.39 -9.84 -8.93
C ALA A 232 -23.11 -8.48 -9.06
N TYR A 233 -22.50 -7.50 -9.71
CA TYR A 233 -23.12 -6.20 -9.97
C TYR A 233 -24.35 -6.31 -10.90
N GLN A 234 -24.30 -7.18 -11.90
CA GLN A 234 -25.43 -7.41 -12.77
C GLN A 234 -26.61 -8.06 -12.02
N GLN A 235 -26.38 -9.09 -11.22
CA GLN A 235 -27.38 -9.73 -10.39
C GLN A 235 -27.97 -8.77 -9.36
N ALA A 236 -27.13 -7.95 -8.72
CA ALA A 236 -27.57 -6.91 -7.79
C ALA A 236 -28.56 -5.95 -8.45
N THR A 237 -28.28 -5.54 -9.69
CA THR A 237 -29.16 -4.66 -10.46
C THR A 237 -30.49 -5.32 -10.82
N GLN A 238 -30.48 -6.62 -11.18
CA GLN A 238 -31.67 -7.36 -11.57
C GLN A 238 -32.59 -7.71 -10.39
N GLN A 239 -32.01 -7.90 -9.19
CA GLN A 239 -32.73 -8.28 -7.98
C GLN A 239 -33.07 -7.07 -7.09
N ALA A 240 -32.68 -5.87 -7.50
CA ALA A 240 -32.86 -4.65 -6.72
C ALA A 240 -34.33 -4.29 -6.57
N ASN A 241 -34.69 -3.86 -5.36
CA ASN A 241 -36.03 -3.41 -4.98
C ASN A 241 -36.14 -1.87 -4.90
N THR A 242 -35.05 -1.14 -5.11
CA THR A 242 -35.03 0.34 -5.12
C THR A 242 -34.17 0.87 -6.26
N ASP A 243 -34.54 2.02 -6.80
CA ASP A 243 -33.76 2.73 -7.83
C ASP A 243 -32.33 3.02 -7.42
N LEU A 244 -32.11 3.34 -6.14
CA LEU A 244 -30.76 3.59 -5.64
C LEU A 244 -29.85 2.35 -5.74
N ILE A 245 -30.36 1.17 -5.41
CA ILE A 245 -29.59 -0.09 -5.53
C ILE A 245 -29.32 -0.41 -7.00
N VAL A 246 -30.32 -0.22 -7.88
CA VAL A 246 -30.14 -0.38 -9.33
C VAL A 246 -29.00 0.48 -9.83
N VAL A 247 -29.05 1.80 -9.50
CA VAL A 247 -28.04 2.77 -9.92
C VAL A 247 -26.65 2.42 -9.35
N ARG A 248 -26.56 2.04 -8.07
CA ARG A 248 -25.29 1.60 -7.46
C ARG A 248 -24.67 0.41 -8.17
N GLY A 249 -25.47 -0.64 -8.44
CA GLY A 249 -25.00 -1.80 -9.20
C GLY A 249 -24.50 -1.44 -10.59
N GLN A 250 -25.23 -0.58 -11.30
CA GLN A 250 -24.85 -0.07 -12.63
C GLN A 250 -23.57 0.75 -12.60
N LEU A 251 -23.36 1.59 -11.58
CA LEU A 251 -22.18 2.43 -11.43
C LEU A 251 -20.92 1.62 -11.11
N HIS A 252 -21.01 0.65 -10.18
CA HIS A 252 -19.89 -0.24 -9.89
C HIS A 252 -19.50 -1.07 -11.12
N ARG A 253 -20.50 -1.54 -11.88
CA ARG A 253 -20.25 -2.23 -13.15
C ARG A 253 -19.57 -1.33 -14.17
N LEU A 254 -20.01 -0.05 -14.30
CA LEU A 254 -19.38 0.91 -15.19
C LEU A 254 -17.93 1.19 -14.78
N SER A 255 -17.67 1.43 -13.49
CA SER A 255 -16.32 1.65 -12.97
C SER A 255 -15.40 0.47 -13.29
N LEU A 256 -15.84 -0.76 -13.03
CA LEU A 256 -15.08 -1.98 -13.35
C LEU A 256 -14.74 -2.07 -14.85
N LEU A 257 -15.71 -1.78 -15.72
CA LEU A 257 -15.50 -1.81 -17.17
C LEU A 257 -14.53 -0.72 -17.64
N VAL A 258 -14.61 0.48 -17.05
CA VAL A 258 -13.68 1.60 -17.34
C VAL A 258 -12.27 1.24 -16.90
N ASP A 259 -12.10 0.69 -15.71
CA ASP A 259 -10.80 0.24 -15.18
C ASP A 259 -10.17 -0.81 -16.09
N ALA A 260 -10.96 -1.81 -16.51
CA ALA A 260 -10.50 -2.84 -17.43
C ALA A 260 -10.15 -2.27 -18.82
N GLN A 261 -10.91 -1.32 -19.34
CA GLN A 261 -10.62 -0.69 -20.64
C GLN A 261 -9.31 0.09 -20.62
N VAL A 262 -9.08 0.87 -19.55
CA VAL A 262 -7.83 1.64 -19.38
C VAL A 262 -6.64 0.68 -19.35
N TRP A 263 -6.68 -0.32 -18.50
CA TRP A 263 -5.61 -1.30 -18.36
C TRP A 263 -5.31 -2.06 -19.66
N LEU A 264 -6.33 -2.56 -20.34
CA LEU A 264 -6.14 -3.30 -21.58
C LEU A 264 -5.61 -2.43 -22.72
N ARG A 265 -5.87 -1.13 -22.70
CA ARG A 265 -5.28 -0.19 -23.67
C ARG A 265 -3.79 0.06 -23.42
N GLU A 266 -3.41 0.19 -22.16
CA GLU A 266 -2.01 0.29 -21.79
C GLU A 266 -1.23 -0.95 -22.24
N LEU A 267 -1.77 -2.15 -21.99
CA LEU A 267 -1.20 -3.41 -22.47
C LEU A 267 -1.16 -3.53 -24.00
N ALA A 268 -2.18 -3.02 -24.70
CA ALA A 268 -2.23 -3.04 -26.16
C ALA A 268 -1.16 -2.14 -26.78
N ALA A 269 -0.90 -0.98 -26.18
CA ALA A 269 0.16 -0.07 -26.60
C ALA A 269 1.57 -0.70 -26.48
N GLU A 270 1.78 -1.51 -25.43
CA GLU A 270 3.06 -2.19 -25.20
C GLU A 270 3.28 -3.45 -26.05
N ARG A 271 2.23 -4.19 -26.44
CA ARG A 271 2.33 -5.60 -26.92
C ARG A 271 1.49 -5.96 -28.13
N HIS A 272 0.92 -5.02 -28.87
CA HIS A 272 0.07 -5.30 -30.04
C HIS A 272 -1.13 -6.22 -29.75
N PHE A 273 -1.70 -6.16 -28.57
CA PHE A 273 -2.99 -6.81 -28.25
C PHE A 273 -4.13 -6.11 -28.99
N ALA A 274 -5.09 -6.87 -29.50
CA ALA A 274 -6.29 -6.29 -30.12
C ALA A 274 -7.11 -5.48 -29.09
N GLU A 275 -7.50 -4.25 -29.43
CA GLU A 275 -8.37 -3.42 -28.59
C GLU A 275 -9.66 -4.19 -28.22
N PRO A 276 -10.08 -4.14 -26.94
CA PRO A 276 -11.27 -4.88 -26.50
C PRO A 276 -12.55 -4.14 -26.91
N GLN A 277 -12.92 -4.25 -28.19
CA GLN A 277 -14.15 -3.66 -28.74
C GLN A 277 -15.41 -4.04 -27.97
N ALA A 278 -15.44 -5.27 -27.42
CA ALA A 278 -16.55 -5.75 -26.60
C ALA A 278 -16.75 -4.95 -25.31
N ILE A 279 -15.68 -4.54 -24.62
CA ILE A 279 -15.76 -3.73 -23.39
C ILE A 279 -16.24 -2.32 -23.73
N SER A 280 -15.71 -1.70 -24.80
CA SER A 280 -16.17 -0.39 -25.24
C SER A 280 -17.67 -0.36 -25.52
N ALA A 281 -18.21 -1.38 -26.20
CA ALA A 281 -19.64 -1.48 -26.46
C ALA A 281 -20.47 -1.68 -25.16
N GLN A 282 -19.94 -2.40 -24.18
CA GLN A 282 -20.60 -2.55 -22.88
C GLN A 282 -20.61 -1.23 -22.10
N ILE A 283 -19.52 -0.46 -22.11
CA ILE A 283 -19.44 0.86 -21.49
C ILE A 283 -20.49 1.79 -22.08
N GLU A 284 -20.59 1.92 -23.43
CA GLU A 284 -21.56 2.80 -24.06
C GLU A 284 -23.01 2.41 -23.73
N ARG A 285 -23.30 1.11 -23.66
CA ARG A 285 -24.61 0.63 -23.22
C ARG A 285 -24.89 1.01 -21.76
N GLN A 286 -23.91 0.85 -20.87
CA GLN A 286 -24.04 1.16 -19.45
C GLN A 286 -24.21 2.68 -19.23
N VAL A 287 -23.45 3.50 -19.93
CA VAL A 287 -23.60 4.98 -19.93
C VAL A 287 -24.99 5.38 -20.43
N SER A 288 -25.50 4.76 -21.49
CA SER A 288 -26.84 5.01 -22.00
C SER A 288 -27.94 4.63 -21.00
N GLN A 289 -27.82 3.49 -20.33
CA GLN A 289 -28.76 3.05 -19.30
C GLN A 289 -28.79 4.00 -18.10
N LEU A 290 -27.63 4.43 -17.59
CA LEU A 290 -27.53 5.40 -16.49
C LEU A 290 -28.10 6.78 -16.88
N LYS A 291 -27.88 7.22 -18.12
CA LYS A 291 -28.40 8.48 -18.64
C LYS A 291 -29.93 8.47 -18.76
N SER A 292 -30.54 7.37 -19.21
CA SER A 292 -31.99 7.22 -19.40
C SER A 292 -32.72 6.70 -18.16
N GLY A 293 -31.99 6.21 -17.14
CA GLY A 293 -32.52 5.62 -15.93
C GLY A 293 -32.77 6.60 -14.79
N SER A 294 -32.93 6.05 -13.59
CA SER A 294 -33.33 6.77 -12.37
C SER A 294 -32.27 7.68 -11.78
N LEU A 295 -30.99 7.62 -12.25
CA LEU A 295 -29.86 8.38 -11.65
C LEU A 295 -30.15 9.88 -11.47
N ALA A 296 -30.80 10.50 -12.47
CA ALA A 296 -31.18 11.91 -12.41
C ALA A 296 -32.31 12.19 -11.40
N ASN A 297 -33.17 11.19 -11.13
CA ASN A 297 -34.38 11.34 -10.34
C ASN A 297 -34.28 10.74 -8.93
N LEU A 298 -33.09 10.26 -8.53
CA LEU A 298 -32.89 9.75 -7.17
C LEU A 298 -33.26 10.82 -6.14
N PRO A 299 -33.90 10.43 -5.02
CA PRO A 299 -34.14 11.35 -3.91
C PRO A 299 -32.87 11.99 -3.39
N ALA A 300 -32.94 13.21 -2.89
CA ALA A 300 -31.80 13.93 -2.34
C ALA A 300 -31.27 13.20 -1.11
N SER A 301 -30.13 12.55 -1.26
CA SER A 301 -29.41 11.82 -0.22
C SER A 301 -27.91 11.85 -0.51
N GLN A 302 -27.09 11.61 0.50
CA GLN A 302 -25.65 11.50 0.33
C GLN A 302 -25.31 10.44 -0.75
N ALA A 303 -25.99 9.28 -0.70
CA ALA A 303 -25.79 8.22 -1.69
C ALA A 303 -26.14 8.67 -3.13
N ALA A 304 -27.16 9.50 -3.32
CA ALA A 304 -27.51 10.06 -4.62
C ALA A 304 -26.46 11.06 -5.13
N VAL A 305 -25.91 11.90 -4.24
CA VAL A 305 -24.81 12.81 -4.57
C VAL A 305 -23.61 11.99 -5.05
N TYR A 306 -23.15 11.02 -4.26
CA TYR A 306 -22.01 10.18 -4.66
C TYR A 306 -22.27 9.35 -5.91
N ALA A 307 -23.49 8.88 -6.13
CA ALA A 307 -23.84 8.17 -7.36
C ALA A 307 -23.64 9.07 -8.60
N GLN A 308 -24.08 10.32 -8.53
CA GLN A 308 -23.91 11.29 -9.64
C GLN A 308 -22.45 11.66 -9.84
N LEU A 309 -21.67 11.85 -8.76
CA LEU A 309 -20.24 12.14 -8.82
C LEU A 309 -19.45 10.96 -9.39
N ASN A 310 -19.72 9.74 -8.96
CA ASN A 310 -19.08 8.53 -9.49
C ASN A 310 -19.36 8.35 -10.99
N PHE A 311 -20.57 8.68 -11.44
CA PHE A 311 -20.86 8.68 -12.87
C PHE A 311 -20.07 9.73 -13.61
N ALA A 312 -20.00 10.97 -13.10
CA ALA A 312 -19.21 12.04 -13.69
C ALA A 312 -17.73 11.67 -13.78
N GLN A 313 -17.14 11.15 -12.71
CA GLN A 313 -15.74 10.71 -12.67
C GLN A 313 -15.48 9.53 -13.63
N SER A 314 -16.38 8.56 -13.71
CA SER A 314 -16.27 7.46 -14.68
C SER A 314 -16.24 7.97 -16.11
N LEU A 315 -17.06 9.00 -16.42
CA LEU A 315 -17.07 9.64 -17.76
C LEU A 315 -15.76 10.37 -18.07
N LEU A 316 -15.13 11.03 -17.08
CA LEU A 316 -13.86 11.74 -17.26
C LEU A 316 -12.67 10.81 -17.53
N ARG A 317 -12.71 9.58 -16.98
CA ARG A 317 -11.68 8.55 -17.21
C ARG A 317 -11.79 7.89 -18.58
N LEU A 318 -12.93 8.01 -19.24
CA LEU A 318 -13.10 7.45 -20.58
C LEU A 318 -12.33 8.28 -21.61
N PRO A 319 -11.52 7.63 -22.45
CA PRO A 319 -10.85 8.33 -23.53
C PRO A 319 -11.89 8.87 -24.49
N SER A 320 -11.88 10.16 -24.71
CA SER A 320 -12.79 10.85 -25.61
C SER A 320 -12.04 11.92 -26.40
N LYS A 321 -12.05 11.80 -27.72
CA LYS A 321 -11.60 12.87 -28.62
C LYS A 321 -12.60 14.06 -28.63
N ASN A 322 -13.81 13.87 -28.09
CA ASN A 322 -14.89 14.87 -28.04
C ASN A 322 -15.21 15.29 -26.62
N SER A 323 -15.42 16.58 -26.40
CA SER A 323 -15.89 17.17 -25.12
C SER A 323 -17.29 16.69 -24.67
N GLN A 324 -17.95 15.81 -25.40
CA GLN A 324 -19.31 15.37 -25.11
C GLN A 324 -19.42 14.60 -23.77
N LYS A 325 -18.46 13.71 -23.46
CA LYS A 325 -18.46 12.97 -22.17
C LYS A 325 -18.15 13.91 -21.01
N ALA A 326 -17.24 14.87 -21.19
CA ALA A 326 -16.97 15.89 -20.17
C ALA A 326 -18.17 16.82 -19.94
N ARG A 327 -18.93 17.19 -20.98
CA ARG A 327 -20.19 17.95 -20.83
C ARG A 327 -21.27 17.15 -20.10
N LEU A 328 -21.34 15.84 -20.36
CA LEU A 328 -22.27 14.98 -19.62
C LEU A 328 -21.86 14.85 -18.14
N ALA A 329 -20.55 14.71 -17.88
CA ALA A 329 -19.99 14.74 -16.53
C ALA A 329 -20.32 16.05 -15.80
N LEU A 330 -20.19 17.20 -16.50
CA LEU A 330 -20.57 18.51 -15.96
C LEU A 330 -22.01 18.53 -15.47
N LYS A 331 -22.94 18.08 -16.31
CA LYS A 331 -24.38 18.03 -15.94
C LYS A 331 -24.60 17.26 -14.62
N TYR A 332 -24.00 16.08 -14.47
CA TYR A 332 -24.23 15.27 -13.28
C TYR A 332 -23.47 15.81 -12.05
N ALA A 333 -22.33 16.44 -12.23
CA ALA A 333 -21.61 17.12 -11.16
C ALA A 333 -22.38 18.36 -10.65
N GLU A 334 -23.03 19.14 -11.54
CA GLU A 334 -23.91 20.26 -11.18
C GLU A 334 -25.15 19.77 -10.42
N MET A 335 -25.74 18.65 -10.84
CA MET A 335 -26.88 18.04 -10.12
C MET A 335 -26.47 17.57 -8.72
N ALA A 336 -25.27 16.99 -8.59
CA ALA A 336 -24.71 16.57 -7.31
C ALA A 336 -24.45 17.77 -6.40
N GLU A 337 -23.92 18.86 -6.95
CA GLU A 337 -23.69 20.11 -6.23
C GLU A 337 -25.00 20.66 -5.66
N ALA A 338 -26.03 20.84 -6.48
CA ALA A 338 -27.32 21.34 -6.03
C ALA A 338 -27.92 20.47 -4.90
N ARG A 339 -27.82 19.15 -5.01
CA ARG A 339 -28.28 18.22 -3.95
C ARG A 339 -27.46 18.32 -2.69
N SER A 340 -26.14 18.40 -2.79
CA SER A 340 -25.26 18.53 -1.62
C SER A 340 -25.53 19.82 -0.83
N GLN A 341 -25.93 20.88 -1.52
CA GLN A 341 -26.37 22.14 -0.88
C GLN A 341 -27.69 21.96 -0.10
N GLN A 342 -28.66 21.22 -0.67
CA GLN A 342 -29.93 20.91 0.03
C GLN A 342 -29.69 20.11 1.31
N LEU A 343 -28.75 19.14 1.26
CA LEU A 343 -28.38 18.30 2.41
C LEU A 343 -27.56 19.05 3.47
N LYS A 344 -26.98 20.22 3.13
CA LYS A 344 -26.05 20.98 3.98
C LYS A 344 -24.83 20.18 4.44
N ASP A 345 -24.55 19.03 3.80
CA ASP A 345 -23.42 18.15 4.12
C ASP A 345 -22.14 18.69 3.49
N LYS A 346 -21.20 19.12 4.34
CA LYS A 346 -19.93 19.73 3.92
C LYS A 346 -19.02 18.76 3.17
N ARG A 347 -19.04 17.48 3.53
CA ARG A 347 -18.25 16.44 2.83
C ARG A 347 -18.75 16.24 1.40
N SER A 348 -20.07 16.07 1.23
CA SER A 348 -20.69 15.96 -0.10
C SER A 348 -20.50 17.23 -0.93
N GLN A 349 -20.59 18.43 -0.33
CA GLN A 349 -20.30 19.70 -1.00
C GLN A 349 -18.85 19.74 -1.49
N SER A 350 -17.89 19.33 -0.67
CA SER A 350 -16.49 19.27 -1.04
C SER A 350 -16.26 18.35 -2.26
N TYR A 351 -16.80 17.14 -2.23
CA TYR A 351 -16.70 16.23 -3.37
C TYR A 351 -17.36 16.79 -4.64
N ALA A 352 -18.53 17.41 -4.51
CA ALA A 352 -19.24 18.00 -5.66
C ALA A 352 -18.44 19.15 -6.29
N PHE A 353 -17.95 20.08 -5.48
CA PHE A 353 -17.10 21.17 -5.97
C PHE A 353 -15.78 20.66 -6.57
N GLY A 354 -15.14 19.71 -5.91
CA GLY A 354 -13.90 19.13 -6.41
C GLY A 354 -14.06 18.42 -7.75
N THR A 355 -15.15 17.64 -7.91
CA THR A 355 -15.47 17.01 -9.19
C THR A 355 -15.82 18.03 -10.27
N LEU A 356 -16.52 19.13 -9.94
CA LEU A 356 -16.73 20.25 -10.89
C LEU A 356 -15.39 20.86 -11.32
N GLY A 357 -14.49 21.09 -10.37
CA GLY A 357 -13.12 21.54 -10.66
C GLY A 357 -12.40 20.61 -11.64
N GLU A 358 -12.47 19.28 -11.42
CA GLU A 358 -11.89 18.26 -12.31
C GLU A 358 -12.51 18.26 -13.71
N VAL A 359 -13.84 18.40 -13.81
CA VAL A 359 -14.53 18.54 -15.10
C VAL A 359 -14.07 19.78 -15.85
N TYR A 360 -13.97 20.91 -15.18
CA TYR A 360 -13.51 22.17 -15.79
C TYR A 360 -12.02 22.12 -16.17
N GLU A 361 -11.17 21.46 -15.36
CA GLU A 361 -9.77 21.17 -15.71
C GLU A 361 -9.70 20.37 -17.03
N LYS A 362 -10.51 19.30 -17.15
CA LYS A 362 -10.58 18.47 -18.37
C LYS A 362 -11.12 19.24 -19.58
N LEU A 363 -12.00 20.22 -19.37
CA LEU A 363 -12.54 21.12 -20.40
C LEU A 363 -11.59 22.30 -20.71
N GLN A 364 -10.40 22.37 -20.07
CA GLN A 364 -9.42 23.46 -20.19
C GLN A 364 -9.98 24.85 -19.81
N ARG A 365 -11.00 24.87 -18.95
CA ARG A 365 -11.58 26.07 -18.34
C ARG A 365 -10.93 26.31 -16.98
N LEU A 366 -9.66 26.75 -17.02
CA LEU A 366 -8.80 26.75 -15.83
C LEU A 366 -9.24 27.73 -14.75
N SER A 367 -9.89 28.84 -15.10
CA SER A 367 -10.40 29.80 -14.11
C SER A 367 -11.54 29.22 -13.28
N GLU A 368 -12.47 28.53 -13.92
CA GLU A 368 -13.58 27.85 -13.25
C GLU A 368 -13.07 26.63 -12.48
N ALA A 369 -12.14 25.86 -13.07
CA ALA A 369 -11.48 24.74 -12.40
C ALA A 369 -10.88 25.18 -11.06
N ARG A 370 -10.12 26.29 -11.07
CA ARG A 370 -9.54 26.89 -9.86
C ARG A 370 -10.61 27.28 -8.85
N SER A 371 -11.62 28.06 -9.27
CA SER A 371 -12.67 28.56 -8.39
C SER A 371 -13.43 27.43 -7.67
N PHE A 372 -13.82 26.38 -8.42
CA PHE A 372 -14.51 25.23 -7.85
C PHE A 372 -13.60 24.39 -6.95
N THR A 373 -12.32 24.24 -7.30
CA THR A 373 -11.33 23.53 -6.47
C THR A 373 -11.09 24.26 -5.14
N GLU A 374 -10.96 25.59 -5.15
CA GLU A 374 -10.83 26.41 -3.92
C GLU A 374 -12.07 26.28 -3.03
N ARG A 375 -13.29 26.27 -3.61
CA ARG A 375 -14.53 25.99 -2.88
C ARG A 375 -14.56 24.58 -2.27
N ALA A 376 -14.03 23.59 -2.99
CA ALA A 376 -13.93 22.21 -2.50
C ALA A 376 -13.02 22.11 -1.28
N ILE A 377 -11.88 22.79 -1.31
CA ILE A 377 -10.94 22.88 -0.18
C ILE A 377 -11.61 23.52 1.03
N ALA A 378 -12.28 24.66 0.82
CA ALA A 378 -13.00 25.38 1.89
C ALA A 378 -14.10 24.50 2.53
N ALA A 379 -14.86 23.77 1.71
CA ALA A 379 -15.90 22.86 2.19
C ALA A 379 -15.29 21.66 2.97
N ALA A 380 -14.16 21.09 2.52
CA ALA A 380 -13.45 20.05 3.25
C ALA A 380 -12.95 20.53 4.61
N GLN A 381 -12.38 21.73 4.68
CA GLN A 381 -11.92 22.35 5.92
C GLN A 381 -13.08 22.60 6.90
N ALA A 382 -14.20 23.13 6.39
CA ALA A 382 -15.41 23.35 7.19
C ALA A 382 -16.02 22.02 7.72
N GLY A 383 -15.81 20.92 7.02
CA GLY A 383 -16.23 19.56 7.41
C GLY A 383 -15.16 18.78 8.16
N GLN A 384 -14.02 19.39 8.52
CA GLN A 384 -12.87 18.75 9.18
C GLN A 384 -12.42 17.47 8.47
N ALA A 385 -12.49 17.45 7.13
CA ALA A 385 -12.24 16.31 6.26
C ALA A 385 -10.88 16.44 5.58
N ALA A 386 -9.80 16.32 6.35
CA ALA A 386 -8.42 16.42 5.85
C ALA A 386 -8.10 15.32 4.81
N GLU A 387 -8.71 14.13 4.96
CA GLU A 387 -8.60 13.01 4.03
C GLU A 387 -9.25 13.27 2.66
N ILE A 388 -10.03 14.36 2.54
CA ILE A 388 -10.59 14.86 1.28
C ILE A 388 -9.79 16.08 0.80
N ALA A 389 -9.38 16.95 1.71
CA ALA A 389 -8.76 18.24 1.41
C ALA A 389 -7.47 18.07 0.56
N TYR A 390 -6.60 17.11 0.88
CA TYR A 390 -5.35 16.91 0.16
C TYR A 390 -5.56 16.64 -1.35
N ARG A 391 -6.65 15.97 -1.73
CA ARG A 391 -6.99 15.69 -3.14
C ARG A 391 -7.25 16.96 -3.91
N TRP A 392 -7.99 17.89 -3.32
CA TRP A 392 -8.32 19.17 -3.96
C TRP A 392 -7.14 20.16 -3.91
N GLN A 393 -6.30 20.08 -2.90
CA GLN A 393 -5.03 20.83 -2.84
C GLN A 393 -4.08 20.35 -3.95
N TRP A 394 -3.99 19.07 -4.19
CA TRP A 394 -3.27 18.49 -5.32
C TRP A 394 -3.86 18.96 -6.67
N GLN A 395 -5.17 18.88 -6.86
CA GLN A 395 -5.86 19.39 -8.05
C GLN A 395 -5.58 20.89 -8.27
N LEU A 396 -5.59 21.69 -7.21
CA LEU A 396 -5.25 23.11 -7.28
C LEU A 396 -3.82 23.30 -7.79
N GLY A 397 -2.88 22.48 -7.33
CA GLY A 397 -1.49 22.47 -7.81
C GLY A 397 -1.41 22.25 -9.33
N ARG A 398 -2.12 21.22 -9.84
CA ARG A 398 -2.18 20.95 -11.30
C ARG A 398 -2.80 22.11 -12.09
N VAL A 399 -3.89 22.66 -11.61
CA VAL A 399 -4.57 23.80 -12.27
C VAL A 399 -3.66 25.02 -12.32
N LEU A 400 -2.98 25.36 -11.20
CA LEU A 400 -2.03 26.48 -11.15
C LEU A 400 -0.81 26.26 -12.06
N LYS A 401 -0.29 25.02 -12.12
CA LYS A 401 0.80 24.64 -13.07
C LYS A 401 0.36 24.88 -14.51
N GLN A 402 -0.87 24.45 -14.87
CA GLN A 402 -1.43 24.68 -16.21
C GLN A 402 -1.68 26.17 -16.53
N GLN A 403 -1.91 27.01 -15.51
CA GLN A 403 -2.03 28.47 -15.65
C GLN A 403 -0.66 29.16 -15.74
N GLY A 404 0.46 28.42 -15.56
CA GLY A 404 1.82 28.99 -15.54
C GLY A 404 2.20 29.65 -14.21
N GLU A 405 1.37 29.50 -13.15
CA GLU A 405 1.62 30.07 -11.83
C GLU A 405 2.48 29.12 -10.96
N ASN A 406 3.68 28.75 -11.44
CA ASN A 406 4.51 27.67 -10.88
C ASN A 406 4.81 27.85 -9.38
N ALA A 407 5.11 29.06 -8.91
CA ALA A 407 5.38 29.29 -7.48
C ALA A 407 4.15 28.99 -6.60
N LYS A 408 2.95 29.36 -7.05
CA LYS A 408 1.71 29.04 -6.33
C LYS A 408 1.38 27.55 -6.43
N ALA A 409 1.67 26.93 -7.58
CA ALA A 409 1.51 25.49 -7.76
C ALA A 409 2.37 24.70 -6.76
N VAL A 410 3.66 25.05 -6.60
CA VAL A 410 4.54 24.46 -5.58
C VAL A 410 3.90 24.58 -4.19
N GLY A 411 3.42 25.78 -3.80
CA GLY A 411 2.78 25.96 -2.50
C GLY A 411 1.51 25.10 -2.31
N ALA A 412 0.70 24.93 -3.36
CA ALA A 412 -0.49 24.07 -3.30
C ALA A 412 -0.12 22.58 -3.14
N TYR A 413 0.90 22.10 -3.86
CA TYR A 413 1.43 20.74 -3.72
C TYR A 413 2.04 20.50 -2.33
N GLU A 414 2.83 21.44 -1.80
CA GLU A 414 3.42 21.37 -0.45
C GLU A 414 2.32 21.22 0.62
N ILE A 415 1.25 22.00 0.50
CA ILE A 415 0.09 21.89 1.40
C ILE A 415 -0.60 20.53 1.24
N ALA A 416 -0.74 20.02 0.00
CA ALA A 416 -1.33 18.71 -0.26
C ALA A 416 -0.52 17.59 0.41
N VAL A 417 0.81 17.58 0.26
CA VAL A 417 1.71 16.63 0.92
C VAL A 417 1.57 16.72 2.44
N LYS A 418 1.65 17.92 3.01
CA LYS A 418 1.54 18.13 4.47
C LYS A 418 0.20 17.63 5.01
N THR A 419 -0.89 17.90 4.31
CA THR A 419 -2.23 17.44 4.69
C THR A 419 -2.31 15.91 4.60
N LEU A 420 -1.79 15.32 3.54
CA LEU A 420 -1.71 13.87 3.35
C LEU A 420 -0.91 13.20 4.47
N GLU A 421 0.26 13.72 4.82
CA GLU A 421 1.10 13.19 5.91
C GLU A 421 0.36 13.22 7.26
N SER A 422 -0.44 14.25 7.52
CA SER A 422 -1.20 14.35 8.77
C SER A 422 -2.28 13.28 8.94
N VAL A 423 -2.83 12.76 7.83
CA VAL A 423 -3.88 11.73 7.83
C VAL A 423 -3.39 10.35 7.42
N ARG A 424 -2.12 10.24 7.00
CA ARG A 424 -1.56 8.98 6.47
C ARG A 424 -1.64 7.84 7.46
N GLY A 425 -1.37 8.08 8.75
CA GLY A 425 -1.48 7.07 9.80
C GLY A 425 -2.87 6.45 9.89
N ASP A 426 -3.89 7.26 9.76
CA ASP A 426 -5.29 6.80 9.76
C ASP A 426 -5.65 6.09 8.45
N LEU A 427 -5.15 6.59 7.31
CA LEU A 427 -5.37 5.97 6.00
C LEU A 427 -4.70 4.59 5.90
N LEU A 428 -3.51 4.38 6.47
CA LEU A 428 -2.82 3.07 6.48
C LEU A 428 -3.58 2.00 7.26
N THR A 429 -4.35 2.41 8.26
CA THR A 429 -5.18 1.50 9.06
C THR A 429 -6.56 1.25 8.45
N THR A 430 -6.97 2.05 7.46
CA THR A 430 -8.37 2.14 7.03
C THR A 430 -8.71 1.44 5.72
N HIS A 431 -7.77 1.20 4.80
CA HIS A 431 -8.12 0.63 3.50
C HIS A 431 -7.04 -0.29 2.93
N ALA A 432 -7.38 -1.55 2.72
CA ALA A 432 -6.63 -2.41 1.81
C ALA A 432 -6.66 -1.86 0.36
N ASP A 433 -7.76 -1.23 -0.04
CA ASP A 433 -7.86 -0.52 -1.32
C ASP A 433 -6.88 0.67 -1.42
N VAL A 434 -6.44 1.25 -0.30
CA VAL A 434 -5.42 2.31 -0.27
C VAL A 434 -4.05 1.80 -0.70
N GLN A 435 -3.70 0.55 -0.45
CA GLN A 435 -2.44 -0.02 -0.95
C GLN A 435 -2.38 -0.06 -2.48
N PHE A 436 -3.48 -0.42 -3.12
CA PHE A 436 -3.58 -0.43 -4.58
C PHE A 436 -3.74 0.96 -5.17
N THR A 437 -4.25 1.91 -4.40
CA THR A 437 -4.42 3.33 -4.80
C THR A 437 -3.23 4.20 -4.43
N PHE A 438 -2.23 3.70 -3.66
CA PHE A 438 -1.04 4.47 -3.29
C PHE A 438 -0.31 4.98 -4.54
N ARG A 439 -0.06 4.09 -5.50
CA ARG A 439 0.58 4.42 -6.77
C ARG A 439 -0.23 5.42 -7.59
N ASP A 440 -1.55 5.28 -7.60
CA ASP A 440 -2.42 6.10 -8.45
C ASP A 440 -2.79 7.45 -7.83
N ASN A 441 -2.83 7.53 -6.48
CA ASN A 441 -3.40 8.69 -5.78
C ASN A 441 -2.43 9.38 -4.81
N ILE A 442 -1.34 8.76 -4.40
CA ILE A 442 -0.40 9.31 -3.41
C ILE A 442 0.95 9.59 -4.05
N GLU A 443 1.56 8.60 -4.67
CA GLU A 443 2.86 8.72 -5.34
C GLU A 443 2.91 9.90 -6.34
N PRO A 444 1.88 10.14 -7.20
CA PRO A 444 1.91 11.24 -8.15
C PRO A 444 2.01 12.63 -7.49
N ILE A 445 1.46 12.82 -6.29
CA ILE A 445 1.50 14.12 -5.59
C ILE A 445 2.95 14.52 -5.31
N TYR A 446 3.75 13.58 -4.80
CA TYR A 446 5.18 13.80 -4.53
C TYR A 446 5.98 13.98 -5.82
N ARG A 447 5.74 13.12 -6.83
CA ARG A 447 6.50 13.16 -8.10
C ARG A 447 6.22 14.42 -8.89
N GLU A 448 4.97 14.86 -8.99
CA GLU A 448 4.59 16.11 -9.67
C GLU A 448 5.19 17.33 -8.97
N LEU A 449 5.25 17.34 -7.63
CA LEU A 449 5.91 18.39 -6.86
C LEU A 449 7.41 18.41 -7.14
N VAL A 450 8.08 17.26 -7.06
CA VAL A 450 9.53 17.16 -7.31
C VAL A 450 9.85 17.52 -8.77
N ASP A 451 9.04 17.08 -9.73
CA ASP A 451 9.20 17.46 -11.14
C ASP A 451 9.10 18.98 -11.33
N LEU A 452 8.19 19.64 -10.62
CA LEU A 452 8.02 21.08 -10.70
C LEU A 452 9.21 21.83 -10.04
N LEU A 453 9.71 21.37 -8.89
CA LEU A 453 10.88 21.92 -8.21
C LEU A 453 12.17 21.80 -9.04
N LEU A 454 12.31 20.68 -9.77
CA LEU A 454 13.45 20.38 -10.64
C LEU A 454 13.22 20.81 -12.10
N SER A 455 12.21 21.60 -12.40
CA SER A 455 11.86 21.99 -13.79
C SER A 455 12.91 22.87 -14.47
N SER A 456 13.72 23.59 -13.71
CA SER A 456 14.86 24.37 -14.23
C SER A 456 16.07 23.46 -14.54
N SER A 457 16.85 23.81 -15.56
CA SER A 457 18.14 23.15 -15.82
C SER A 457 19.18 23.37 -14.70
N ASN A 458 19.00 24.42 -13.90
CA ASN A 458 19.83 24.72 -12.73
C ASN A 458 18.91 25.16 -11.57
N PRO A 459 18.31 24.21 -10.84
CA PRO A 459 17.44 24.50 -9.69
C PRO A 459 18.25 25.14 -8.55
N SER A 460 17.60 25.99 -7.74
CA SER A 460 18.22 26.55 -6.53
C SER A 460 18.50 25.45 -5.49
N GLN A 461 19.46 25.68 -4.59
CA GLN A 461 19.72 24.74 -3.49
C GLN A 461 18.48 24.47 -2.65
N GLU A 462 17.66 25.48 -2.39
CA GLU A 462 16.37 25.32 -1.70
C GLU A 462 15.45 24.32 -2.43
N ASN A 463 15.37 24.41 -3.76
CA ASN A 463 14.56 23.47 -4.54
C ASN A 463 15.15 22.05 -4.55
N LEU A 464 16.48 21.91 -4.55
CA LEU A 464 17.15 20.62 -4.44
C LEU A 464 16.90 19.97 -3.07
N GLU A 465 17.01 20.74 -2.00
CA GLU A 465 16.75 20.29 -0.63
C GLU A 465 15.29 19.90 -0.42
N LYS A 466 14.34 20.67 -0.95
CA LYS A 466 12.92 20.33 -0.96
C LYS A 466 12.67 19.06 -1.76
N SER A 467 13.27 18.92 -2.93
CA SER A 467 13.11 17.72 -3.77
C SER A 467 13.61 16.46 -3.04
N LEU A 468 14.77 16.57 -2.38
CA LEU A 468 15.31 15.50 -1.55
C LEU A 468 14.35 15.11 -0.43
N TYR A 469 13.82 16.11 0.30
CA TYR A 469 12.88 15.89 1.38
C TYR A 469 11.62 15.17 0.92
N TYR A 470 11.02 15.58 -0.23
CA TYR A 470 9.81 14.96 -0.72
C TYR A 470 10.03 13.56 -1.28
N ILE A 471 11.19 13.28 -1.86
CA ILE A 471 11.54 11.90 -2.28
C ILE A 471 11.76 11.00 -1.05
N GLU A 472 12.45 11.46 -0.03
CA GLU A 472 12.61 10.75 1.24
C GLU A 472 11.25 10.48 1.92
N SER A 473 10.34 11.47 1.89
CA SER A 473 8.98 11.31 2.41
C SER A 473 8.17 10.28 1.60
N LEU A 474 8.33 10.26 0.28
CA LEU A 474 7.69 9.26 -0.59
C LEU A 474 8.20 7.86 -0.28
N GLN A 475 9.50 7.66 -0.18
CA GLN A 475 10.09 6.34 0.12
C GLN A 475 9.67 5.83 1.50
N LEU A 476 9.65 6.71 2.48
CA LEU A 476 9.14 6.38 3.81
C LEU A 476 7.65 6.00 3.74
N ALA A 477 6.85 6.73 2.97
CA ALA A 477 5.44 6.43 2.76
C ALA A 477 5.23 5.07 2.06
N GLU A 478 6.04 4.73 1.06
CA GLU A 478 6.02 3.43 0.39
C GLU A 478 6.35 2.29 1.37
N LEU A 479 7.38 2.49 2.20
CA LEU A 479 7.80 1.49 3.18
C LEU A 479 6.73 1.32 4.28
N GLU A 480 6.13 2.40 4.79
CA GLU A 480 5.03 2.33 5.75
C GLU A 480 3.79 1.64 5.17
N ASN A 481 3.47 1.92 3.90
CA ASN A 481 2.40 1.24 3.18
C ASN A 481 2.68 -0.26 3.06
N PHE A 482 3.90 -0.64 2.70
CA PHE A 482 4.34 -2.04 2.66
C PHE A 482 4.24 -2.70 4.04
N LEU A 483 4.75 -2.06 5.08
CA LEU A 483 4.77 -2.59 6.45
C LEU A 483 3.41 -2.53 7.16
N ARG A 484 2.43 -1.82 6.60
CA ARG A 484 1.12 -1.53 7.21
C ARG A 484 1.26 -0.95 8.64
N CYS A 485 2.26 -0.12 8.86
CA CYS A 485 2.49 0.50 10.15
C CYS A 485 3.11 1.89 9.99
N ASN A 486 2.88 2.74 10.98
CA ASN A 486 3.55 4.03 11.09
C ASN A 486 4.93 3.84 11.73
N LEU A 487 6.00 4.06 10.97
CA LEU A 487 7.40 3.89 11.43
C LEU A 487 7.79 4.91 12.50
N GLN A 488 7.15 6.07 12.52
CA GLN A 488 7.32 7.07 13.58
C GLN A 488 6.90 6.51 14.94
N ALA A 489 5.73 5.85 14.98
CA ALA A 489 5.20 5.26 16.20
C ALA A 489 6.03 4.07 16.71
N THR A 490 6.79 3.41 15.84
CA THR A 490 7.63 2.25 16.20
C THR A 490 9.02 2.65 16.72
N GLY A 491 9.39 3.93 16.66
CA GLY A 491 10.74 4.41 17.00
C GLY A 491 11.83 3.98 16.01
N ALA A 492 11.46 3.50 14.82
CA ALA A 492 12.40 3.09 13.79
C ALA A 492 13.14 4.28 13.14
N LEU A 493 12.53 5.47 13.17
CA LEU A 493 13.14 6.69 12.64
C LEU A 493 14.28 7.16 13.55
N LYS A 494 15.42 7.40 12.96
CA LYS A 494 16.62 7.94 13.63
C LYS A 494 16.65 9.48 13.61
N VAL A 495 15.68 10.11 12.94
CA VAL A 495 15.48 11.56 12.93
C VAL A 495 14.40 11.90 13.95
N ASN A 496 14.66 12.84 14.87
CA ASN A 496 13.69 13.24 15.88
C ASN A 496 12.57 14.10 15.26
N PRO A 497 11.33 13.60 15.17
CA PRO A 497 10.22 14.34 14.57
C PRO A 497 9.75 15.53 15.45
N ASN A 498 10.13 15.57 16.73
CA ASN A 498 9.77 16.61 17.68
C ASN A 498 10.85 17.71 17.77
N ALA A 499 11.81 17.74 16.83
CA ALA A 499 12.79 18.79 16.78
C ALA A 499 12.10 20.16 16.56
N GLN A 500 12.60 21.20 17.23
CA GLN A 500 12.09 22.57 17.05
C GLN A 500 12.35 23.17 15.66
N LYS A 501 13.13 22.48 14.83
CA LYS A 501 13.48 22.88 13.46
C LYS A 501 12.49 22.33 12.44
N ALA A 502 12.39 22.98 11.29
CA ALA A 502 11.61 22.47 10.17
C ALA A 502 12.10 21.06 9.75
N PRO A 503 11.21 20.13 9.35
CA PRO A 503 11.59 18.77 8.97
C PRO A 503 12.65 18.70 7.87
N ILE A 504 12.62 19.61 6.91
CA ILE A 504 13.63 19.73 5.83
C ILE A 504 15.00 20.05 6.42
N GLU A 505 15.09 21.02 7.33
CA GLU A 505 16.36 21.40 7.98
C GLU A 505 16.95 20.24 8.79
N VAL A 506 16.12 19.47 9.46
CA VAL A 506 16.54 18.29 10.23
C VAL A 506 17.12 17.21 9.29
N LEU A 507 16.46 16.96 8.16
CA LEU A 507 16.95 16.01 7.15
C LEU A 507 18.27 16.46 6.53
N ILE A 508 18.38 17.73 6.13
CA ILE A 508 19.62 18.28 5.53
C ILE A 508 20.76 18.30 6.55
N ALA A 509 20.47 18.61 7.81
CA ALA A 509 21.48 18.52 8.87
C ALA A 509 21.99 17.07 9.03
N ARG A 510 21.09 16.08 8.96
CA ARG A 510 21.45 14.66 8.99
C ARG A 510 22.27 14.24 7.78
N LEU A 511 21.87 14.65 6.58
CA LEU A 511 22.60 14.42 5.34
C LEU A 511 24.06 14.93 5.45
N ASN A 512 24.22 16.17 5.90
CA ASN A 512 25.52 16.79 6.10
C ASN A 512 26.34 16.12 7.22
N GLN A 513 25.70 15.62 8.26
CA GLN A 513 26.35 14.87 9.32
C GLN A 513 26.93 13.56 8.79
N VAL A 514 26.14 12.77 8.04
CA VAL A 514 26.56 11.48 7.48
C VAL A 514 27.84 11.61 6.66
N VAL A 515 27.93 12.60 5.76
CA VAL A 515 29.14 12.78 4.93
C VAL A 515 30.31 13.43 5.68
N ARG A 516 30.07 14.09 6.81
CA ARG A 516 31.15 14.58 7.70
C ARG A 516 31.73 13.47 8.55
N ASP A 517 30.86 12.56 9.04
CA ASP A 517 31.26 11.43 9.88
C ASP A 517 32.03 10.38 9.05
N ASP A 518 31.68 10.25 7.76
CA ASP A 518 32.39 9.41 6.80
C ASP A 518 32.69 10.21 5.50
N PRO A 519 33.85 10.85 5.38
CA PRO A 519 34.20 11.63 4.21
C PRO A 519 34.53 10.80 2.97
N THR A 520 34.36 9.48 3.03
CA THR A 520 34.55 8.58 1.88
C THR A 520 33.21 8.14 1.27
N VAL A 521 32.07 8.58 1.83
CA VAL A 521 30.74 8.22 1.31
C VAL A 521 30.17 9.33 0.44
N ALA A 522 29.56 8.97 -0.67
CA ALA A 522 28.65 9.82 -1.45
C ALA A 522 27.23 9.23 -1.41
N LEU A 523 26.22 10.09 -1.21
CA LEU A 523 24.82 9.69 -1.29
C LEU A 523 24.27 10.09 -2.65
N ILE A 524 23.68 9.13 -3.36
CA ILE A 524 23.15 9.27 -4.72
C ILE A 524 21.66 8.95 -4.71
N TYR A 525 20.86 9.92 -5.16
CA TYR A 525 19.40 9.85 -5.24
C TYR A 525 18.96 9.91 -6.72
N PRO A 526 18.91 8.81 -7.42
CA PRO A 526 18.31 8.78 -8.75
C PRO A 526 16.78 8.75 -8.61
N ILE A 527 16.10 9.65 -9.34
CA ILE A 527 14.66 9.89 -9.26
C ILE A 527 14.06 9.73 -10.66
N ILE A 528 13.12 8.83 -10.81
CA ILE A 528 12.40 8.63 -12.08
C ILE A 528 11.25 9.63 -12.12
N LEU A 529 11.32 10.60 -13.04
CA LEU A 529 10.25 11.56 -13.34
C LEU A 529 9.61 11.25 -14.69
N GLU A 530 8.48 11.86 -15.01
CA GLU A 530 7.69 11.57 -16.21
C GLU A 530 8.54 11.60 -17.49
N ASN A 531 9.41 12.64 -17.65
CA ASN A 531 10.18 12.90 -18.88
C ASN A 531 11.69 12.98 -18.66
N ARG A 532 12.21 12.56 -17.51
CA ARG A 532 13.65 12.56 -17.21
C ARG A 532 13.98 11.67 -16.02
N VAL A 533 15.23 11.20 -15.97
CA VAL A 533 15.86 10.69 -14.77
C VAL A 533 16.67 11.82 -14.15
N ALA A 534 16.32 12.23 -12.94
CA ALA A 534 17.08 13.20 -12.16
C ALA A 534 18.03 12.47 -11.21
N VAL A 535 19.22 13.00 -10.97
CA VAL A 535 20.17 12.49 -10.00
C VAL A 535 20.54 13.63 -9.05
N LEU A 536 20.17 13.52 -7.78
CA LEU A 536 20.68 14.37 -6.72
C LEU A 536 21.86 13.67 -6.06
N ALA A 537 22.97 14.37 -5.88
CA ALA A 537 24.16 13.81 -5.25
C ALA A 537 24.61 14.69 -4.09
N LYS A 538 24.86 14.09 -2.93
CA LYS A 538 25.58 14.71 -1.81
C LYS A 538 26.99 14.15 -1.76
N LEU A 539 27.96 15.02 -1.97
CA LEU A 539 29.38 14.70 -2.00
C LEU A 539 30.06 15.14 -0.69
N PRO A 540 31.12 14.46 -0.22
CA PRO A 540 31.67 14.69 1.11
C PRO A 540 32.34 16.08 1.28
N GLN A 541 32.94 16.64 0.23
CA GLN A 541 33.64 17.92 0.29
C GLN A 541 32.76 19.10 -0.17
N GLU A 542 31.47 18.91 -0.37
CA GLU A 542 30.57 19.95 -0.86
C GLU A 542 29.52 20.30 0.18
N GLU A 543 29.19 21.56 0.36
CA GLU A 543 28.14 21.99 1.29
C GLU A 543 26.74 21.72 0.75
N GLY A 544 26.54 21.91 -0.58
CA GLY A 544 25.24 21.76 -1.23
C GLY A 544 25.02 20.40 -1.89
N LEU A 545 23.84 20.26 -2.51
CA LEU A 545 23.49 19.16 -3.38
C LEU A 545 23.89 19.47 -4.83
N ARG A 546 24.31 18.43 -5.55
CA ARG A 546 24.48 18.47 -7.01
C ARG A 546 23.26 17.90 -7.69
N TYR A 547 22.95 18.46 -8.85
CA TYR A 547 21.86 18.03 -9.69
C TYR A 547 22.33 17.71 -11.10
N TYR A 548 21.95 16.55 -11.57
CA TYR A 548 22.14 16.08 -12.93
C TYR A 548 20.83 15.51 -13.45
N PHE A 549 20.65 15.45 -14.76
CA PHE A 549 19.50 14.78 -15.35
C PHE A 549 19.83 14.19 -16.71
N SER A 550 19.07 13.16 -17.06
CA SER A 550 19.05 12.49 -18.37
C SER A 550 17.64 12.54 -18.94
N PRO A 551 17.42 12.94 -20.21
CA PRO A 551 16.09 13.18 -20.78
C PRO A 551 15.43 11.87 -21.25
N GLN A 552 15.23 10.92 -20.36
CA GLN A 552 14.53 9.66 -20.58
C GLN A 552 13.15 9.69 -19.94
N SER A 553 12.13 9.25 -20.66
CA SER A 553 10.79 9.08 -20.09
C SER A 553 10.76 7.93 -19.08
N GLN A 554 9.84 7.98 -18.15
CA GLN A 554 9.63 6.93 -17.15
C GLN A 554 9.46 5.55 -17.81
N SER A 555 8.67 5.44 -18.88
CA SER A 555 8.43 4.18 -19.60
C SER A 555 9.69 3.62 -20.27
N GLU A 556 10.55 4.49 -20.84
CA GLU A 556 11.85 4.08 -21.38
C GLU A 556 12.78 3.55 -20.31
N VAL A 557 12.83 4.21 -19.16
CA VAL A 557 13.64 3.79 -18.02
C VAL A 557 13.17 2.45 -17.48
N GLU A 558 11.88 2.29 -17.23
CA GLU A 558 11.30 1.04 -16.72
C GLU A 558 11.53 -0.13 -17.70
N SER A 559 11.38 0.12 -18.99
CA SER A 559 11.63 -0.89 -20.04
C SER A 559 13.11 -1.28 -20.12
N ALA A 560 14.02 -0.30 -20.04
CA ALA A 560 15.46 -0.55 -20.07
C ALA A 560 15.94 -1.32 -18.84
N ILE A 561 15.41 -0.98 -17.64
CA ILE A 561 15.71 -1.70 -16.39
C ILE A 561 15.20 -3.14 -16.47
N ALA A 562 13.98 -3.36 -16.95
CA ALA A 562 13.44 -4.71 -17.08
C ALA A 562 14.32 -5.57 -18.00
N ALA A 563 14.70 -5.03 -19.16
CA ALA A 563 15.59 -5.72 -20.09
C ALA A 563 17.00 -5.96 -19.50
N LEU A 564 17.53 -5.00 -18.74
CA LEU A 564 18.80 -5.19 -18.03
C LEU A 564 18.72 -6.34 -17.02
N LEU A 565 17.66 -6.38 -16.21
CA LEU A 565 17.49 -7.41 -15.17
C LEU A 565 17.34 -8.82 -15.77
N ASP A 566 16.73 -8.94 -16.95
CA ASP A 566 16.64 -10.21 -17.67
C ASP A 566 18.03 -10.66 -18.16
N GLU A 567 18.82 -9.76 -18.74
CA GLU A 567 20.20 -10.05 -19.19
C GLU A 567 21.17 -10.36 -18.03
N LEU A 568 21.04 -9.70 -16.88
CA LEU A 568 21.88 -9.97 -15.72
C LEU A 568 21.63 -11.35 -15.08
N LYS A 569 20.51 -12.00 -15.40
CA LYS A 569 20.16 -13.35 -14.91
C LYS A 569 20.61 -14.47 -15.84
N GLU A 570 21.18 -14.12 -17.02
CA GLU A 570 21.76 -15.11 -17.91
C GLU A 570 23.03 -15.71 -17.31
N ASP A 571 23.25 -17.01 -17.51
CA ASP A 571 24.36 -17.77 -16.96
C ASP A 571 25.73 -17.45 -17.61
N HIS A 572 25.73 -16.57 -18.60
CA HIS A 572 26.93 -16.07 -19.29
C HIS A 572 26.85 -14.56 -19.52
N ALA A 573 27.98 -13.88 -19.56
CA ALA A 573 28.07 -12.46 -19.81
C ALA A 573 27.80 -12.13 -21.28
N THR A 574 26.63 -11.54 -21.57
CA THR A 574 26.22 -11.16 -22.93
C THR A 574 26.76 -9.79 -23.33
N GLN A 575 26.94 -9.54 -24.61
CA GLN A 575 27.25 -8.20 -25.12
C GLN A 575 26.06 -7.25 -24.92
N GLU A 576 24.83 -7.75 -25.06
CA GLU A 576 23.59 -7.00 -24.85
C GLU A 576 23.47 -6.59 -23.38
N GLY A 577 23.72 -7.50 -22.43
CA GLY A 577 23.71 -7.21 -20.99
C GLY A 577 24.69 -6.10 -20.62
N ARG A 578 25.92 -6.11 -21.18
CA ARG A 578 26.88 -5.01 -21.01
C ARG A 578 26.38 -3.70 -21.61
N ALA A 579 25.74 -3.75 -22.78
CA ALA A 579 25.21 -2.57 -23.45
C ALA A 579 24.06 -1.93 -22.65
N ARG A 580 23.17 -2.74 -22.11
CA ARG A 580 22.06 -2.32 -21.25
C ARG A 580 22.55 -1.75 -19.91
N SER A 581 23.49 -2.45 -19.30
CA SER A 581 24.14 -2.01 -18.07
C SER A 581 24.86 -0.68 -18.24
N ALA A 582 25.53 -0.49 -19.37
CA ALA A 582 26.20 0.76 -19.71
C ALA A 582 25.21 1.92 -19.95
N GLN A 583 24.05 1.64 -20.50
CA GLN A 583 23.00 2.64 -20.67
C GLN A 583 22.55 3.20 -19.30
N VAL A 584 22.30 2.33 -18.33
CA VAL A 584 21.92 2.76 -16.97
C VAL A 584 23.08 3.47 -16.26
N TYR A 585 24.32 3.00 -16.46
CA TYR A 585 25.53 3.68 -15.95
C TYR A 585 25.62 5.12 -16.47
N ASP A 586 25.40 5.32 -17.77
CA ASP A 586 25.47 6.64 -18.40
C ASP A 586 24.37 7.60 -17.88
N TRP A 587 23.23 7.08 -17.39
CA TRP A 587 22.20 7.90 -16.79
C TRP A 587 22.49 8.28 -15.34
N LEU A 588 23.06 7.38 -14.54
CA LEU A 588 23.14 7.51 -13.09
C LEU A 588 24.54 7.90 -12.59
N ILE A 589 25.58 7.32 -13.14
CA ILE A 589 26.95 7.42 -12.62
C ILE A 589 27.80 8.38 -13.45
N ARG A 590 27.75 8.26 -14.78
CA ARG A 590 28.55 9.09 -15.68
C ARG A 590 28.50 10.58 -15.36
N PRO A 591 27.32 11.18 -15.07
CA PRO A 591 27.22 12.61 -14.82
C PRO A 591 27.97 13.09 -13.57
N VAL A 592 28.17 12.23 -12.57
CA VAL A 592 28.80 12.55 -11.27
C VAL A 592 30.19 11.95 -11.12
N GLU A 593 30.63 11.10 -12.06
CA GLU A 593 31.83 10.27 -11.92
C GLU A 593 33.11 11.07 -11.68
N ALA A 594 33.31 12.16 -12.40
CA ALA A 594 34.52 12.98 -12.26
C ALA A 594 34.65 13.58 -10.85
N GLN A 595 33.52 13.94 -10.23
CA GLN A 595 33.49 14.48 -8.87
C GLN A 595 33.74 13.37 -7.84
N LEU A 596 33.20 12.18 -8.05
CA LEU A 596 33.43 11.02 -7.16
C LEU A 596 34.92 10.68 -7.09
N GLN A 597 35.60 10.62 -8.24
CA GLN A 597 37.03 10.36 -8.30
C GLN A 597 37.86 11.46 -7.66
N GLY A 598 37.52 12.74 -7.92
CA GLY A 598 38.24 13.91 -7.41
C GLY A 598 38.15 14.08 -5.89
N GLN A 599 37.16 13.48 -5.24
CA GLN A 599 36.94 13.63 -3.79
C GLN A 599 37.33 12.41 -2.94
N GLY A 600 37.92 11.37 -3.56
CA GLY A 600 38.36 10.16 -2.84
C GLY A 600 37.21 9.31 -2.28
N VAL A 601 36.07 9.33 -2.92
CA VAL A 601 34.90 8.52 -2.55
C VAL A 601 35.25 7.03 -2.67
N LYS A 602 34.84 6.26 -1.67
CA LYS A 602 34.99 4.80 -1.60
C LYS A 602 33.65 4.06 -1.54
N THR A 603 32.61 4.70 -1.01
CA THR A 603 31.28 4.11 -0.85
C THR A 603 30.24 4.95 -1.56
N LEU A 604 29.42 4.30 -2.39
CA LEU A 604 28.24 4.88 -3.02
C LEU A 604 26.99 4.35 -2.30
N ALA A 605 26.35 5.21 -1.53
CA ALA A 605 25.09 4.90 -0.88
C ALA A 605 23.94 5.39 -1.77
N PHE A 606 23.21 4.46 -2.32
CA PHE A 606 22.08 4.72 -3.23
C PHE A 606 20.77 4.71 -2.48
N VAL A 607 20.00 5.79 -2.62
CA VAL A 607 18.60 5.85 -2.22
C VAL A 607 17.78 5.73 -3.51
N LEU A 608 17.43 4.50 -3.85
CA LEU A 608 16.91 4.14 -5.17
C LEU A 608 15.40 4.29 -5.25
N ASP A 609 14.94 4.86 -6.35
CA ASP A 609 13.55 5.12 -6.64
C ASP A 609 12.94 4.05 -7.56
N GLY A 610 11.75 3.58 -7.21
CA GLY A 610 10.94 2.69 -8.02
C GLY A 610 11.67 1.42 -8.46
N THR A 611 11.68 1.15 -9.77
CA THR A 611 12.30 -0.04 -10.37
C THR A 611 13.82 -0.07 -10.29
N LEU A 612 14.48 1.08 -10.09
CA LEU A 612 15.93 1.17 -9.87
C LEU A 612 16.38 0.37 -8.63
N GLY A 613 15.51 0.24 -7.63
CA GLY A 613 15.79 -0.54 -6.44
C GLY A 613 16.17 -1.99 -6.71
N SER A 614 15.74 -2.58 -7.82
CA SER A 614 16.04 -3.96 -8.19
C SER A 614 17.34 -4.12 -8.99
N VAL A 615 18.02 -3.02 -9.34
CA VAL A 615 19.28 -3.05 -10.08
C VAL A 615 20.46 -3.21 -9.13
N PRO A 616 21.28 -4.27 -9.27
CA PRO A 616 22.53 -4.37 -8.51
C PRO A 616 23.52 -3.35 -9.04
N MET A 617 23.68 -2.22 -8.35
CA MET A 617 24.49 -1.09 -8.81
C MET A 617 25.95 -1.49 -9.10
N ALA A 618 26.49 -2.47 -8.39
CA ALA A 618 27.82 -3.00 -8.63
C ALA A 618 28.02 -3.56 -10.07
N ALA A 619 26.95 -4.01 -10.73
CA ALA A 619 26.96 -4.54 -12.08
C ALA A 619 26.77 -3.49 -13.20
N LEU A 620 26.70 -2.21 -12.87
CA LEU A 620 26.69 -1.15 -13.88
C LEU A 620 28.03 -1.11 -14.59
N TYR A 621 28.01 -1.01 -15.95
CA TYR A 621 29.18 -1.16 -16.81
C TYR A 621 29.59 0.16 -17.45
N ASP A 622 30.86 0.52 -17.32
CA ASP A 622 31.42 1.67 -18.00
C ASP A 622 32.03 1.28 -19.35
N ARG A 623 31.43 1.77 -20.45
CA ARG A 623 31.95 1.51 -21.81
C ARG A 623 33.32 2.10 -22.08
N GLN A 624 33.67 3.21 -21.41
CA GLN A 624 34.93 3.92 -21.66
C GLN A 624 36.12 3.18 -21.07
N THR A 625 35.97 2.67 -19.85
CA THR A 625 37.03 1.92 -19.17
C THR A 625 36.89 0.41 -19.36
N GLN A 626 35.76 -0.07 -19.89
CA GLN A 626 35.43 -1.49 -20.02
C GLN A 626 35.41 -2.23 -18.68
N GLN A 627 34.92 -1.56 -17.63
CA GLN A 627 34.87 -2.07 -16.27
C GLN A 627 33.47 -2.00 -15.71
N TYR A 628 33.13 -2.96 -14.84
CA TYR A 628 31.98 -2.83 -13.97
C TYR A 628 32.23 -1.83 -12.84
N LEU A 629 31.18 -1.22 -12.30
CA LEU A 629 31.31 -0.28 -11.17
C LEU A 629 32.02 -0.94 -9.98
N LEU A 630 31.80 -2.24 -9.78
CA LEU A 630 32.50 -3.10 -8.82
C LEU A 630 34.03 -3.01 -8.94
N GLU A 631 34.59 -2.90 -10.15
CA GLU A 631 36.02 -2.86 -10.43
C GLU A 631 36.63 -1.48 -10.20
N LYS A 632 35.77 -0.43 -10.16
CA LYS A 632 36.18 0.97 -9.96
C LYS A 632 36.46 1.37 -8.50
N GLU A 633 36.63 0.42 -7.61
CA GLU A 633 36.92 0.61 -6.19
C GLU A 633 35.80 1.27 -5.37
N TYR A 634 34.58 1.24 -5.83
CA TYR A 634 33.40 1.69 -5.07
C TYR A 634 32.67 0.52 -4.42
N GLY A 635 32.56 0.51 -3.09
CA GLY A 635 31.57 -0.30 -2.39
C GLY A 635 30.16 0.31 -2.62
N THR A 636 29.19 -0.53 -2.90
CA THR A 636 27.81 -0.09 -3.14
C THR A 636 26.87 -0.55 -2.04
N ILE A 637 25.94 0.31 -1.63
CA ILE A 637 24.91 -0.01 -0.66
C ILE A 637 23.58 0.62 -1.05
N LEU A 638 22.50 -0.09 -0.74
CA LEU A 638 21.14 0.42 -0.84
C LEU A 638 20.70 1.00 0.51
N ALA A 639 20.35 2.28 0.52
CA ALA A 639 19.75 2.96 1.66
C ALA A 639 18.24 3.07 1.44
N PRO A 640 17.40 2.47 2.28
CA PRO A 640 15.94 2.55 2.11
C PRO A 640 15.41 3.98 2.30
N SER A 641 16.00 4.73 3.22
CA SER A 641 15.78 6.15 3.48
C SER A 641 16.88 6.64 4.42
N LEU A 642 17.34 7.86 4.24
CA LEU A 642 18.30 8.51 5.14
C LEU A 642 17.78 8.60 6.59
N GLN A 643 16.46 8.73 6.75
CA GLN A 643 15.80 8.80 8.05
C GLN A 643 15.89 7.51 8.87
N LEU A 644 16.17 6.38 8.22
CA LEU A 644 16.31 5.06 8.84
C LEU A 644 17.78 4.69 9.08
N LEU A 645 18.71 5.42 8.49
CA LEU A 645 20.14 5.13 8.58
C LEU A 645 20.74 5.65 9.89
N ASP A 646 21.58 4.81 10.53
CA ASP A 646 22.45 5.18 11.64
C ASP A 646 23.84 4.56 11.40
N PRO A 647 24.66 5.16 10.48
CA PRO A 647 25.97 4.63 10.14
C PRO A 647 26.88 4.62 11.37
N LYS A 648 27.31 3.46 11.78
CA LYS A 648 28.27 3.20 12.85
C LYS A 648 29.13 2.02 12.47
N PRO A 649 30.40 2.01 12.84
CA PRO A 649 31.28 0.86 12.61
C PRO A 649 30.74 -0.42 13.24
N LEU A 650 31.01 -1.54 12.60
CA LEU A 650 30.69 -2.86 13.11
C LEU A 650 31.54 -3.18 14.37
N GLU A 651 30.89 -3.51 15.49
CA GLU A 651 31.55 -3.98 16.70
C GLU A 651 32.02 -5.42 16.51
N ARG A 652 33.29 -5.62 16.13
CA ARG A 652 33.87 -6.91 15.72
C ARG A 652 34.40 -7.77 16.84
N GLU A 653 34.76 -7.17 17.98
CA GLU A 653 35.34 -7.91 19.13
C GLU A 653 34.42 -8.98 19.71
N ASN A 654 33.13 -8.93 19.36
CA ASN A 654 32.08 -9.81 19.84
C ASN A 654 31.12 -10.25 18.75
N LEU A 655 31.62 -10.59 17.55
CA LEU A 655 30.75 -11.14 16.50
C LEU A 655 30.22 -12.52 16.93
N SER A 656 28.99 -12.53 17.45
CA SER A 656 28.27 -13.77 17.79
C SER A 656 27.23 -14.03 16.70
N VAL A 657 27.33 -15.18 16.05
CA VAL A 657 26.49 -15.53 14.90
C VAL A 657 25.47 -16.61 15.26
N LEU A 658 24.20 -16.38 14.94
CA LEU A 658 23.18 -17.42 14.92
C LEU A 658 22.91 -17.80 13.47
N GLY A 659 23.34 -18.99 13.06
CA GLY A 659 23.01 -19.58 11.77
C GLY A 659 21.70 -20.35 11.83
N ALA A 660 20.84 -20.20 10.83
CA ALA A 660 19.59 -20.96 10.72
C ALA A 660 19.36 -21.36 9.26
N GLY A 661 18.93 -22.60 9.00
CA GLY A 661 18.73 -23.00 7.62
C GLY A 661 17.93 -24.29 7.43
N VAL A 662 17.44 -24.47 6.21
CA VAL A 662 16.72 -25.67 5.77
C VAL A 662 17.42 -26.22 4.55
N SER A 663 17.98 -27.42 4.71
CA SER A 663 18.70 -28.15 3.64
C SER A 663 17.80 -29.15 2.90
N GLN A 664 16.78 -29.67 3.57
CA GLN A 664 15.92 -30.73 3.04
C GLN A 664 14.75 -30.16 2.26
N GLY A 665 14.37 -30.86 1.19
CA GLY A 665 13.17 -30.53 0.42
C GLY A 665 11.89 -30.65 1.27
N GLN A 666 10.97 -29.71 1.10
CA GLN A 666 9.73 -29.67 1.90
C GLN A 666 8.52 -29.35 1.01
N THR A 667 7.33 -29.78 1.46
CA THR A 667 6.06 -29.34 0.86
C THR A 667 5.28 -28.56 1.90
N ILE A 668 5.03 -27.27 1.64
CA ILE A 668 4.35 -26.36 2.56
C ILE A 668 3.19 -25.70 1.83
N ASP A 669 1.98 -25.80 2.37
CA ASP A 669 0.76 -25.26 1.78
C ASP A 669 0.54 -25.75 0.32
N GLY A 670 0.94 -26.97 0.01
CA GLY A 670 0.83 -27.58 -1.32
C GLY A 670 1.91 -27.15 -2.32
N GLN A 671 2.85 -26.31 -1.94
CA GLN A 671 4.01 -25.92 -2.74
C GLN A 671 5.23 -26.74 -2.35
N ALA A 672 5.87 -27.37 -3.32
CA ALA A 672 7.14 -28.10 -3.12
C ALA A 672 8.31 -27.11 -3.19
N TYR A 673 9.27 -27.30 -2.28
CA TYR A 673 10.56 -26.61 -2.22
C TYR A 673 11.68 -27.63 -2.35
N GLU A 674 12.57 -27.43 -3.31
CA GLU A 674 13.66 -28.33 -3.61
C GLU A 674 14.72 -28.33 -2.49
N PRO A 675 15.50 -29.42 -2.32
CA PRO A 675 16.61 -29.45 -1.37
C PRO A 675 17.68 -28.39 -1.70
N LEU A 676 18.27 -27.78 -0.67
CA LEU A 676 19.41 -26.86 -0.76
C LEU A 676 20.66 -27.55 -0.23
N ASN A 677 21.38 -28.24 -1.10
CA ASN A 677 22.46 -29.18 -0.71
C ASN A 677 23.67 -28.50 -0.04
N ASN A 678 23.93 -27.24 -0.33
CA ASN A 678 25.09 -26.52 0.21
C ASN A 678 24.81 -25.73 1.48
N VAL A 679 23.57 -25.63 1.96
CA VAL A 679 23.20 -24.95 3.22
C VAL A 679 23.94 -25.54 4.41
N VAL A 680 24.10 -26.88 4.46
CA VAL A 680 24.84 -27.55 5.53
C VAL A 680 26.31 -27.12 5.54
N LYS A 681 26.93 -27.04 4.35
CA LYS A 681 28.32 -26.60 4.20
C LYS A 681 28.49 -25.15 4.58
N GLU A 682 27.62 -24.29 4.10
CA GLU A 682 27.59 -22.84 4.39
C GLU A 682 27.54 -22.59 5.89
N LEU A 683 26.53 -23.14 6.56
CA LEU A 683 26.33 -22.91 7.99
C LEU A 683 27.46 -23.51 8.84
N LYS A 684 27.99 -24.71 8.52
CA LYS A 684 29.12 -25.27 9.23
C LYS A 684 30.38 -24.42 9.12
N GLN A 685 30.63 -23.88 7.95
CA GLN A 685 31.76 -23.01 7.72
C GLN A 685 31.63 -21.68 8.49
N VAL A 686 30.44 -21.13 8.58
CA VAL A 686 30.12 -19.97 9.43
C VAL A 686 30.36 -20.32 10.91
N GLU A 687 29.92 -21.49 11.39
CA GLU A 687 30.12 -21.96 12.76
C GLU A 687 31.63 -22.09 13.09
N GLU A 688 32.40 -22.70 12.20
CA GLU A 688 33.86 -22.90 12.37
C GLU A 688 34.63 -21.57 12.37
N THR A 689 34.17 -20.61 11.51
CA THR A 689 34.87 -19.33 11.32
C THR A 689 34.53 -18.34 12.44
N THR A 690 33.32 -18.38 13.03
CA THR A 690 32.77 -17.32 13.91
C THR A 690 32.44 -17.85 15.32
N ALA A 691 32.68 -19.10 15.63
CA ALA A 691 32.21 -19.76 16.87
C ALA A 691 30.68 -19.56 17.10
N GLY A 692 29.89 -19.61 16.03
CA GLY A 692 28.46 -19.41 16.04
C GLY A 692 27.66 -20.62 16.55
N GLN A 693 26.33 -20.44 16.63
CA GLN A 693 25.37 -21.53 16.89
C GLN A 693 24.53 -21.78 15.66
N ILE A 694 24.15 -23.05 15.41
CA ILE A 694 23.39 -23.42 14.21
C ILE A 694 22.06 -24.07 14.55
N LEU A 695 20.99 -23.61 13.88
CA LEU A 695 19.68 -24.24 13.82
C LEU A 695 19.45 -24.79 12.40
N LEU A 696 19.69 -26.11 12.21
CA LEU A 696 19.56 -26.75 10.90
C LEU A 696 18.33 -27.64 10.85
N ASP A 697 17.61 -27.60 9.74
CA ASP A 697 16.43 -28.42 9.42
C ASP A 697 15.35 -28.38 10.52
N ASP A 698 15.04 -29.51 11.15
CA ASP A 698 14.01 -29.65 12.18
C ASP A 698 14.26 -28.80 13.43
N LYS A 699 15.48 -28.33 13.65
CA LYS A 699 15.84 -27.38 14.70
C LYS A 699 15.51 -25.93 14.29
N PHE A 700 15.41 -25.60 13.01
CA PHE A 700 15.03 -24.26 12.55
C PHE A 700 13.50 -24.08 12.57
N THR A 701 12.94 -23.97 13.74
CA THR A 701 11.53 -23.68 13.97
C THR A 701 11.35 -22.25 14.52
N ARG A 702 10.13 -21.70 14.41
CA ARG A 702 9.79 -20.38 14.98
C ARG A 702 10.09 -20.31 16.49
N SER A 703 9.79 -21.38 17.25
CA SER A 703 10.04 -21.43 18.69
C SER A 703 11.53 -21.44 19.01
N ASN A 704 12.31 -22.31 18.36
CA ASN A 704 13.73 -22.42 18.62
C ASN A 704 14.49 -21.14 18.25
N LEU A 705 14.15 -20.52 17.09
CA LEU A 705 14.74 -19.25 16.68
C LEU A 705 14.46 -18.16 17.74
N ARG A 706 13.22 -18.04 18.23
CA ARG A 706 12.85 -17.10 19.28
C ARG A 706 13.64 -17.37 20.58
N ASP A 707 13.71 -18.63 20.99
CA ASP A 707 14.32 -19.00 22.26
C ASP A 707 15.84 -18.74 22.26
N HIS A 708 16.55 -19.02 21.15
CA HIS A 708 17.97 -18.66 20.98
C HIS A 708 18.19 -17.15 20.95
N LEU A 709 17.39 -16.43 20.17
CA LEU A 709 17.48 -14.98 20.11
C LEU A 709 17.15 -14.29 21.44
N SER A 710 16.34 -14.90 22.31
CA SER A 710 16.00 -14.38 23.64
C SER A 710 17.04 -14.72 24.71
N SER A 711 17.75 -15.85 24.56
CA SER A 711 18.71 -16.36 25.56
C SER A 711 20.14 -15.85 25.37
N SER A 712 20.52 -15.43 24.16
CA SER A 712 21.90 -15.03 23.82
C SER A 712 21.95 -13.79 22.95
N PRO A 713 22.91 -12.86 23.17
CA PRO A 713 23.03 -11.62 22.42
C PRO A 713 23.79 -11.86 21.09
N PHE A 714 23.13 -12.41 20.09
CA PHE A 714 23.71 -12.52 18.75
C PHE A 714 23.75 -11.17 18.07
N SER A 715 24.90 -10.80 17.50
CA SER A 715 25.09 -9.59 16.68
C SER A 715 24.82 -9.86 15.20
N VAL A 716 24.98 -11.11 14.74
CA VAL A 716 24.69 -11.51 13.37
C VAL A 716 23.66 -12.62 13.35
N VAL A 717 22.66 -12.52 12.48
CA VAL A 717 21.70 -13.59 12.20
C VAL A 717 21.87 -13.97 10.73
N HIS A 718 22.24 -15.22 10.48
CA HIS A 718 22.45 -15.76 9.14
C HIS A 718 21.41 -16.82 8.81
N ILE A 719 20.55 -16.55 7.83
CA ILE A 719 19.45 -17.44 7.43
C ILE A 719 19.70 -17.94 6.01
N ALA A 720 19.96 -19.24 5.89
CA ALA A 720 20.18 -19.92 4.62
C ALA A 720 19.00 -20.86 4.33
N THR A 721 18.02 -20.39 3.56
CA THR A 721 16.80 -21.13 3.26
C THR A 721 16.05 -20.54 2.07
N HIS A 722 15.08 -21.27 1.51
CA HIS A 722 14.16 -20.69 0.56
C HIS A 722 13.40 -19.50 1.13
N GLY A 723 13.21 -18.47 0.34
CA GLY A 723 12.42 -17.31 0.67
C GLY A 723 11.93 -16.59 -0.58
N LYS A 724 10.89 -15.80 -0.43
CA LYS A 724 10.39 -14.88 -1.45
C LYS A 724 10.31 -13.48 -0.86
N PHE A 725 10.92 -12.52 -1.52
CA PHE A 725 10.74 -11.11 -1.20
C PHE A 725 10.00 -10.43 -2.35
N SER A 726 8.95 -9.73 -2.02
CA SER A 726 8.03 -9.11 -2.95
C SER A 726 7.70 -7.70 -2.47
N SER A 727 7.16 -6.88 -3.33
CA SER A 727 6.53 -5.62 -2.95
C SER A 727 5.19 -5.80 -2.22
N ASP A 728 4.70 -7.04 -2.09
CA ASP A 728 3.55 -7.39 -1.25
C ASP A 728 4.03 -8.07 0.04
N PRO A 729 3.70 -7.53 1.23
CA PRO A 729 4.12 -8.13 2.51
C PRO A 729 3.52 -9.52 2.75
N GLU A 730 2.36 -9.84 2.16
CA GLU A 730 1.74 -11.16 2.27
C GLU A 730 2.48 -12.23 1.46
N ASP A 731 3.15 -11.80 0.38
CA ASP A 731 3.99 -12.64 -0.48
C ASP A 731 5.47 -12.62 -0.08
N THR A 732 5.83 -11.86 0.97
CA THR A 732 7.19 -11.80 1.51
C THR A 732 7.32 -12.74 2.70
N PHE A 733 8.14 -13.78 2.56
CA PHE A 733 8.35 -14.81 3.58
C PHE A 733 9.70 -15.53 3.41
N ILE A 734 10.15 -16.19 4.48
CA ILE A 734 11.21 -17.19 4.46
C ILE A 734 10.65 -18.53 4.92
N ILE A 735 11.32 -19.62 4.53
CA ILE A 735 10.95 -20.99 4.92
C ILE A 735 11.72 -21.38 6.19
N ALA A 736 11.00 -21.72 7.25
CA ALA A 736 11.50 -22.49 8.37
C ALA A 736 10.97 -23.94 8.26
N TRP A 737 11.36 -24.82 9.18
CA TRP A 737 10.93 -26.22 9.13
C TRP A 737 9.40 -26.34 9.14
N GLN A 738 8.87 -26.86 8.04
CA GLN A 738 7.42 -27.08 7.78
C GLN A 738 6.51 -25.84 7.94
N GLN A 739 7.07 -24.63 7.82
CA GLN A 739 6.27 -23.41 7.94
C GLN A 739 6.89 -22.24 7.16
N ARG A 740 6.02 -21.29 6.74
CA ARG A 740 6.45 -19.99 6.25
C ARG A 740 6.51 -18.99 7.42
N LEU A 741 7.57 -18.21 7.47
CA LEU A 741 7.71 -17.07 8.37
C LEU A 741 7.52 -15.81 7.53
N LYS A 742 6.39 -15.12 7.68
CA LYS A 742 6.09 -13.85 7.00
C LYS A 742 6.81 -12.68 7.67
N VAL A 743 6.77 -11.50 7.05
CA VAL A 743 7.38 -10.26 7.57
C VAL A 743 6.95 -9.96 9.00
N ALA A 744 5.66 -10.11 9.32
CA ALA A 744 5.13 -9.90 10.67
C ALA A 744 5.67 -10.91 11.70
N ASP A 745 5.94 -12.16 11.29
CA ASP A 745 6.54 -13.17 12.14
C ASP A 745 8.00 -12.84 12.46
N LEU A 746 8.73 -12.32 11.47
CA LEU A 746 10.12 -11.90 11.63
C LEU A 746 10.24 -10.71 12.60
N ASP A 747 9.33 -9.75 12.54
CA ASP A 747 9.26 -8.63 13.49
C ASP A 747 9.14 -9.13 14.94
N ASN A 748 8.18 -10.03 15.19
CA ASN A 748 7.95 -10.60 16.51
C ASN A 748 9.14 -11.45 17.01
N LEU A 749 9.85 -12.11 16.10
CA LEU A 749 11.01 -12.96 16.44
C LEU A 749 12.27 -12.14 16.69
N LEU A 750 12.55 -11.16 15.86
CA LEU A 750 13.81 -10.43 15.85
C LEU A 750 13.80 -9.20 16.78
N ARG A 751 12.64 -8.58 17.02
CA ARG A 751 12.48 -7.45 17.97
C ARG A 751 11.97 -7.81 19.35
N GLY A 752 11.34 -8.94 19.57
CA GLY A 752 10.62 -9.45 20.76
C GLY A 752 10.57 -8.56 22.00
N SER A 753 9.38 -8.33 22.53
CA SER A 753 9.09 -7.44 23.68
C SER A 753 9.81 -7.80 25.00
N ASP A 754 10.39 -8.98 25.10
CA ASP A 754 11.07 -9.49 26.30
C ASP A 754 12.58 -9.23 26.34
N ARG A 755 13.11 -8.55 25.33
CA ARG A 755 14.56 -8.25 25.23
C ARG A 755 14.95 -7.01 26.05
N ARG A 756 14.89 -7.07 27.36
CA ARG A 756 15.41 -5.98 28.22
C ARG A 756 16.94 -5.79 28.13
N ASN A 757 17.67 -6.73 27.54
CA ASN A 757 19.13 -6.71 27.35
C ASN A 757 19.58 -7.10 25.94
N ALA A 758 18.73 -7.03 24.92
CA ALA A 758 19.09 -7.46 23.58
C ALA A 758 19.99 -6.43 22.88
N ARG A 759 21.15 -6.86 22.38
CA ARG A 759 21.92 -6.09 21.40
C ARG A 759 21.12 -5.93 20.11
N GLU A 760 21.26 -4.78 19.44
CA GLU A 760 20.77 -4.60 18.08
C GLU A 760 21.43 -5.64 17.16
N ILE A 761 20.70 -6.20 16.20
CA ILE A 761 21.26 -7.06 15.17
C ILE A 761 22.08 -6.16 14.23
N GLU A 762 23.41 -6.33 14.25
CA GLU A 762 24.31 -5.58 13.41
C GLU A 762 24.20 -5.96 11.93
N LEU A 763 24.02 -7.28 11.68
CA LEU A 763 23.97 -7.81 10.33
C LEU A 763 22.98 -8.97 10.24
N LEU A 764 22.01 -8.87 9.36
CA LEU A 764 21.13 -9.95 8.93
C LEU A 764 21.61 -10.43 7.56
N ILE A 765 21.91 -11.71 7.42
CA ILE A 765 22.29 -12.33 6.14
C ILE A 765 21.18 -13.27 5.68
N LEU A 766 20.72 -13.09 4.45
CA LEU A 766 19.64 -13.86 3.84
C LEU A 766 20.17 -14.48 2.53
N THR A 767 20.58 -15.72 2.58
CA THR A 767 21.08 -16.46 1.40
C THR A 767 20.04 -17.45 0.88
N ALA A 768 20.19 -17.90 -0.35
CA ALA A 768 19.28 -18.85 -1.01
C ALA A 768 17.84 -18.36 -1.23
N CYS A 769 17.61 -17.06 -1.27
CA CYS A 769 16.28 -16.50 -1.50
C CYS A 769 15.96 -16.38 -3.01
N GLU A 770 14.75 -16.75 -3.41
CA GLU A 770 14.18 -16.42 -4.73
C GLU A 770 13.61 -15.00 -4.70
N THR A 771 14.47 -14.00 -4.48
CA THR A 771 14.04 -12.69 -4.05
C THR A 771 13.35 -11.86 -5.11
N ALA A 772 13.75 -11.89 -6.34
CA ALA A 772 13.24 -10.93 -7.32
C ALA A 772 12.88 -11.59 -8.64
N ARG A 773 12.49 -12.86 -8.59
CA ARG A 773 12.05 -13.49 -9.82
C ARG A 773 10.72 -12.86 -10.26
N GLY A 774 10.85 -11.72 -10.97
CA GLY A 774 9.75 -11.05 -11.62
C GLY A 774 9.13 -9.86 -10.89
N ASP A 775 9.45 -9.55 -9.63
CA ASP A 775 8.95 -8.36 -8.93
C ASP A 775 9.93 -7.18 -9.10
N ARG A 776 9.50 -6.15 -9.83
CA ARG A 776 10.31 -4.95 -10.13
C ARG A 776 10.61 -4.10 -8.90
N ARG A 777 9.97 -4.34 -7.76
CA ARG A 777 10.14 -3.63 -6.47
C ARG A 777 10.46 -4.57 -5.32
N ALA A 778 11.02 -5.76 -5.59
CA ALA A 778 11.35 -6.76 -4.56
C ALA A 778 12.28 -6.25 -3.46
N THR A 779 13.13 -5.26 -3.76
CA THR A 779 13.98 -4.60 -2.76
C THR A 779 13.18 -3.90 -1.66
N LEU A 780 11.93 -3.48 -1.92
CA LEU A 780 11.05 -2.98 -0.88
C LEU A 780 10.75 -4.07 0.16
N GLY A 781 10.59 -5.33 -0.28
CA GLY A 781 10.43 -6.49 0.61
C GLY A 781 11.68 -6.74 1.46
N ILE A 782 12.88 -6.67 0.86
CA ILE A 782 14.16 -6.81 1.59
C ILE A 782 14.33 -5.68 2.59
N ALA A 783 14.12 -4.42 2.16
CA ALA A 783 14.19 -3.26 3.04
C ALA A 783 13.16 -3.34 4.18
N GLY A 784 11.94 -3.80 3.88
CA GLY A 784 10.89 -4.01 4.87
C GLY A 784 11.26 -5.05 5.91
N VAL A 785 11.85 -6.18 5.48
CA VAL A 785 12.35 -7.21 6.41
C VAL A 785 13.50 -6.66 7.25
N ALA A 786 14.46 -5.94 6.66
CA ALA A 786 15.56 -5.31 7.37
C ALA A 786 15.06 -4.37 8.48
N VAL A 787 14.13 -3.47 8.15
CA VAL A 787 13.53 -2.53 9.11
C VAL A 787 12.73 -3.24 10.19
N ARG A 788 11.94 -4.25 9.82
CA ARG A 788 11.16 -5.05 10.79
C ARG A 788 12.06 -5.87 11.72
N ALA A 789 13.13 -6.46 11.18
CA ALA A 789 14.11 -7.16 11.98
C ALA A 789 14.85 -6.26 12.97
N GLY A 790 14.82 -4.95 12.79
CA GLY A 790 15.64 -4.02 13.55
C GLY A 790 17.13 -4.20 13.26
N ALA A 791 17.48 -4.81 12.13
CA ALA A 791 18.85 -5.02 11.72
C ALA A 791 19.45 -3.72 11.16
N ARG A 792 20.68 -3.40 11.56
CA ARG A 792 21.40 -2.21 11.07
C ARG A 792 21.81 -2.36 9.61
N SER A 793 22.15 -3.58 9.21
CA SER A 793 22.48 -3.95 7.83
C SER A 793 21.84 -5.28 7.46
N THR A 794 21.49 -5.44 6.21
CA THR A 794 21.02 -6.72 5.67
C THR A 794 21.77 -7.02 4.37
N LEU A 795 22.44 -8.18 4.32
CA LEU A 795 22.98 -8.75 3.09
C LEU A 795 21.97 -9.73 2.53
N ALA A 796 21.50 -9.50 1.32
CA ALA A 796 20.50 -10.36 0.68
C ALA A 796 20.81 -10.54 -0.82
N SER A 797 20.23 -11.57 -1.44
CA SER A 797 20.34 -11.77 -2.87
C SER A 797 19.08 -11.30 -3.62
N LEU A 798 19.23 -10.67 -4.78
CA LEU A 798 18.15 -10.18 -5.64
C LEU A 798 17.50 -11.27 -6.49
N TRP A 799 18.19 -12.36 -6.75
CA TRP A 799 17.68 -13.55 -7.45
C TRP A 799 18.41 -14.79 -6.93
N ARG A 800 17.88 -15.96 -7.27
CA ARG A 800 18.49 -17.23 -6.90
C ARG A 800 19.89 -17.34 -7.52
N ALA A 801 20.91 -17.15 -6.71
CA ALA A 801 22.28 -17.40 -7.08
C ALA A 801 22.55 -18.92 -7.15
N ASN A 802 23.62 -19.31 -7.83
CA ASN A 802 24.10 -20.69 -7.76
C ASN A 802 24.49 -21.04 -6.32
N ASP A 803 23.97 -22.14 -5.81
CA ASP A 803 24.10 -22.57 -4.41
C ASP A 803 25.58 -22.71 -3.97
N GLU A 804 26.46 -23.20 -4.85
CA GLU A 804 27.91 -23.37 -4.58
C GLU A 804 28.64 -22.01 -4.57
N LEU A 805 28.27 -21.11 -5.48
CA LEU A 805 28.88 -19.79 -5.58
C LEU A 805 28.44 -18.88 -4.43
N SER A 806 27.21 -19.05 -3.94
CA SER A 806 26.73 -18.38 -2.74
C SER A 806 27.59 -18.71 -1.52
N VAL A 807 27.89 -19.98 -1.29
CA VAL A 807 28.81 -20.42 -0.22
C VAL A 807 30.16 -19.75 -0.37
N THR A 808 30.74 -19.76 -1.58
CA THR A 808 32.07 -19.17 -1.84
C THR A 808 32.06 -17.66 -1.55
N LEU A 809 31.00 -16.94 -1.94
CA LEU A 809 30.89 -15.50 -1.69
C LEU A 809 30.74 -15.19 -0.20
N ILE A 810 29.87 -15.93 0.49
CA ILE A 810 29.65 -15.75 1.93
C ILE A 810 30.90 -16.06 2.74
N GLU A 811 31.60 -17.12 2.39
CA GLU A 811 32.90 -17.46 2.99
C GLU A 811 33.91 -16.32 2.83
N ALA A 812 34.10 -15.85 1.60
CA ALA A 812 34.98 -14.74 1.31
C ALA A 812 34.54 -13.46 2.05
N PHE A 813 33.25 -13.19 2.16
CA PHE A 813 32.73 -12.03 2.87
C PHE A 813 33.05 -12.09 4.37
N TYR A 814 32.79 -13.22 5.04
CA TYR A 814 33.14 -13.39 6.45
C TYR A 814 34.66 -13.31 6.67
N GLN A 815 35.46 -13.94 5.80
CA GLN A 815 36.91 -13.89 5.86
C GLN A 815 37.38 -12.40 5.78
N GLN A 816 36.88 -11.61 4.82
CA GLN A 816 37.25 -10.20 4.73
C GLN A 816 36.84 -9.40 5.97
N LEU A 817 35.68 -9.70 6.56
CA LEU A 817 35.24 -9.02 7.78
C LEU A 817 36.08 -9.36 9.01
N LEU A 818 36.55 -10.58 9.14
CA LEU A 818 37.27 -11.05 10.32
C LEU A 818 38.78 -10.74 10.24
N GLU A 819 39.41 -10.91 9.06
CA GLU A 819 40.82 -10.71 8.87
C GLU A 819 41.21 -9.24 8.74
N ASN A 820 40.27 -8.35 8.37
CA ASN A 820 40.54 -6.95 8.09
C ASN A 820 39.63 -6.04 8.93
N PRO A 821 40.01 -5.74 10.19
CA PRO A 821 39.14 -5.00 11.12
C PRO A 821 38.75 -3.58 10.67
N ASP A 822 39.51 -2.95 9.78
CA ASP A 822 39.26 -1.60 9.29
C ASP A 822 38.35 -1.56 8.04
N LEU A 823 37.99 -2.72 7.47
CA LEU A 823 37.13 -2.73 6.28
C LEU A 823 35.66 -2.45 6.63
N THR A 824 35.01 -1.65 5.78
CA THR A 824 33.55 -1.53 5.84
C THR A 824 32.86 -2.80 5.32
N LYS A 825 31.58 -3.02 5.70
CA LYS A 825 30.78 -4.12 5.18
C LYS A 825 30.65 -4.04 3.64
N THR A 826 30.56 -2.83 3.08
CA THR A 826 30.51 -2.64 1.62
C THR A 826 31.80 -3.06 0.92
N GLU A 827 32.97 -2.71 1.49
CA GLU A 827 34.25 -3.10 0.90
C GLU A 827 34.50 -4.59 1.05
N ALA A 828 34.09 -5.20 2.18
CA ALA A 828 34.17 -6.65 2.36
C ALA A 828 33.33 -7.39 1.31
N LEU A 829 32.09 -6.94 1.06
CA LEU A 829 31.24 -7.49 0.02
C LEU A 829 31.84 -7.29 -1.38
N ARG A 830 32.33 -6.08 -1.67
CA ARG A 830 33.00 -5.77 -2.95
C ARG A 830 34.16 -6.72 -3.22
N ARG A 831 35.03 -6.96 -2.24
CA ARG A 831 36.16 -7.88 -2.39
C ARG A 831 35.71 -9.32 -2.61
N ALA A 832 34.70 -9.76 -1.89
CA ALA A 832 34.12 -11.10 -2.10
C ALA A 832 33.54 -11.25 -3.51
N GLN A 833 32.82 -10.26 -4.02
CA GLN A 833 32.29 -10.24 -5.38
C GLN A 833 33.42 -10.21 -6.44
N LEU A 834 34.48 -9.44 -6.22
CA LEU A 834 35.64 -9.41 -7.11
C LEU A 834 36.37 -10.75 -7.22
N GLN A 835 36.38 -11.57 -6.15
CA GLN A 835 36.94 -12.92 -6.23
C GLN A 835 36.15 -13.80 -7.20
N LEU A 836 34.82 -13.67 -7.23
CA LEU A 836 33.99 -14.39 -8.19
C LEU A 836 34.15 -13.83 -9.61
N LEU A 837 34.15 -12.50 -9.79
CA LEU A 837 34.30 -11.86 -11.09
C LEU A 837 35.63 -12.25 -11.79
N LYS A 838 36.70 -12.47 -11.03
CA LYS A 838 38.02 -12.87 -11.57
C LYS A 838 38.11 -14.33 -12.01
N LYS A 839 37.07 -15.15 -11.75
CA LYS A 839 37.02 -16.52 -12.28
C LYS A 839 36.87 -16.50 -13.80
N PRO A 840 37.47 -17.48 -14.52
CA PRO A 840 37.28 -17.58 -15.97
C PRO A 840 35.80 -17.71 -16.36
N ALA A 841 35.37 -16.93 -17.34
CA ALA A 841 34.00 -16.88 -17.85
C ALA A 841 32.93 -16.49 -16.81
N SER A 842 33.29 -15.78 -15.74
CA SER A 842 32.33 -15.33 -14.74
C SER A 842 31.26 -14.38 -15.33
N ALA A 843 30.01 -14.63 -15.00
CA ALA A 843 28.87 -13.82 -15.40
C ALA A 843 28.33 -12.96 -14.24
N PRO A 844 27.70 -11.82 -14.51
CA PRO A 844 27.03 -11.02 -13.48
C PRO A 844 26.00 -11.82 -12.66
N TYR A 845 25.35 -12.82 -13.25
CA TYR A 845 24.46 -13.77 -12.57
C TYR A 845 25.06 -14.36 -11.30
N GLU A 846 26.38 -14.59 -11.25
CA GLU A 846 27.08 -15.28 -10.19
C GLU A 846 27.40 -14.40 -8.97
N TRP A 847 27.74 -13.14 -9.20
CA TRP A 847 28.26 -12.24 -8.17
C TRP A 847 27.39 -11.01 -7.91
N ALA A 848 26.64 -10.54 -8.91
CA ALA A 848 25.86 -9.32 -8.80
C ALA A 848 24.60 -9.41 -7.93
N PRO A 849 23.95 -10.58 -7.72
CA PRO A 849 22.71 -10.61 -6.97
C PRO A 849 22.84 -10.18 -5.51
N PHE A 850 24.03 -10.28 -4.92
CA PHE A 850 24.22 -9.94 -3.51
C PHE A 850 24.33 -8.45 -3.32
N ILE A 851 23.39 -7.90 -2.54
CA ILE A 851 23.32 -6.47 -2.20
C ILE A 851 23.33 -6.28 -0.69
N LEU A 852 23.94 -5.18 -0.26
CA LEU A 852 23.87 -4.73 1.11
C LEU A 852 22.83 -3.62 1.24
N VAL A 853 21.99 -3.69 2.27
CA VAL A 853 20.92 -2.71 2.57
C VAL A 853 21.15 -2.17 3.98
N GLY A 854 21.12 -0.84 4.16
CA GLY A 854 21.22 -0.20 5.47
C GLY A 854 22.58 0.46 5.76
N ASN A 855 23.23 0.10 6.86
CA ASN A 855 24.51 0.66 7.28
C ASN A 855 25.70 0.00 6.54
N TRP A 856 26.57 0.83 5.94
CA TRP A 856 27.74 0.41 5.16
C TRP A 856 29.00 0.12 5.99
N GLN A 857 29.12 0.74 7.20
CA GLN A 857 30.27 0.66 8.08
C GLN A 857 30.35 -0.63 8.88
#